data_57ce0f903243f21576f92abeeb8606aa
#
_entry.id   57ce0f903243f21576f92abeeb8606aa
#
_cell.length_a   1.000
_cell.length_b   1.000
_cell.length_c   1.000
_cell.angle_alpha   90.00
_cell.angle_beta   90.00
_cell.angle_gamma   90.00
#
_symmetry.space_group_name_H-M   'P 1'
#
loop_
_entity.id
_entity.type
_entity.pdbx_description
1 polymer ?
#
loop_
_entity_poly.entity_id
_entity_poly.type
_entity_poly.pdbx_seq_one_letter_code
_entity_poly.pdbx_strand_id
1 'polypeptide(L)'
;MTAWECRRDDPHRIVPIGRPIANTRLYIVDAQLQPVPVGVAGELLIGGTPVGRGYHGEPELTAGKFIADPFSTDPHARLYRTGDLARYRPDGNIEFLGRIDHQIKLRGLRIEPGEIEAALTSHPLVDAAVVALRGVDDGARLVAWLHSSHPEAELIEAVRGHLRQRLPDYMVPSAFVVVPAFEHLPNGKLDRARLPEPGDNLDHVAPVNALEAQLTAIWQEVLGQARISTTANFFELGGNSLSATKVVARIRRDLHAKLEIRSLFAHPTISSLAKRITDTQPIDYAPVTPLPAQAHYELSPAQTRLWVQDRLNAEQAGGPLPTSLLFEGVLDVDALVRAFRALSERHEILRTRFVLAGNQPVQQVLPPGEAAFAVEVVDLQDAEDRDAQAMSIHASERLAPMDLATGPLFRVKLLRLSEVRHVCICTMHHIVSDGWSTEVLLDDLSKIYDAFVQRRDNPLPALPIQYKDYAGWLNRLLAGPEGERMKEYWLTRLGGGLRALELPGDLEQPAAPSWKSWQFELSAAETTALESLGKRHGATLFIALLSAIKALFYRRSGQEDIVVGTPVAGRELPELESQVGPYLNVLALRDRVAGDDRFDTLLTRVRDTTIEAFSHPLYPLDRLLDALHIKRVAGRNPLFDIGLTLQNQRQGAVDRYAGQVRIAELPDHDLQRADPEAATDFWFLAEPRAEGLAISVVYHAGRFSEALVQGLANELTSVIGEVLADPGVRIRNLTLGQRALHAEARQPTVELSAF
;
A
#
# COMPACT_ATOMS: atom_id res chain seq x y z
N MET A 1 18.52 -4.06 -26.90
CA MET A 1 19.47 -4.15 -28.02
C MET A 1 20.81 -3.53 -27.71
N THR A 2 20.93 -2.89 -26.57
CA THR A 2 22.17 -2.38 -25.97
C THR A 2 22.34 -2.94 -24.57
N ALA A 3 23.58 -2.94 -24.06
CA ALA A 3 23.89 -3.35 -22.69
C ALA A 3 24.88 -2.36 -22.07
N TRP A 4 24.64 -1.99 -20.82
CA TRP A 4 25.48 -1.19 -19.95
C TRP A 4 25.63 -1.87 -18.61
N GLU A 5 26.84 -1.96 -18.09
CA GLU A 5 27.11 -2.46 -16.75
C GLU A 5 27.08 -1.28 -15.76
N CYS A 6 26.02 -1.18 -14.98
CA CYS A 6 25.92 -0.13 -13.96
C CYS A 6 26.85 -0.46 -12.78
N ARG A 7 27.67 0.51 -12.37
CA ARG A 7 28.57 0.42 -11.22
C ARG A 7 28.19 1.48 -10.18
N ARG A 8 28.38 1.18 -8.91
CA ARG A 8 28.01 2.05 -7.78
C ARG A 8 28.74 3.41 -7.78
N ASP A 9 29.91 3.45 -8.40
CA ASP A 9 30.80 4.63 -8.55
C ASP A 9 30.80 5.18 -9.99
N ASP A 10 29.73 4.93 -10.75
CA ASP A 10 29.61 5.42 -12.13
C ASP A 10 29.61 6.97 -12.15
N PRO A 11 30.61 7.59 -12.80
CA PRO A 11 30.75 9.06 -12.81
C PRO A 11 29.70 9.76 -13.70
N HIS A 12 28.80 9.00 -14.31
CA HIS A 12 27.88 9.52 -15.30
C HIS A 12 26.59 10.03 -14.66
N ARG A 13 26.33 11.33 -14.81
CA ARG A 13 25.09 11.99 -14.38
C ARG A 13 23.84 11.48 -15.11
N ILE A 14 24.01 10.95 -16.32
CA ILE A 14 23.00 10.26 -17.12
C ILE A 14 23.58 8.90 -17.48
N VAL A 15 22.89 7.83 -17.09
CA VAL A 15 23.31 6.46 -17.37
C VAL A 15 23.22 6.19 -18.88
N PRO A 16 24.32 5.79 -19.55
CA PRO A 16 24.27 5.45 -20.97
C PRO A 16 23.42 4.21 -21.21
N ILE A 17 22.82 4.08 -22.38
CA ILE A 17 22.16 2.82 -22.78
C ILE A 17 23.18 1.74 -23.21
N GLY A 18 24.45 2.08 -23.27
CA GLY A 18 25.57 1.17 -23.47
C GLY A 18 25.94 0.92 -24.93
N ARG A 19 26.42 -0.29 -25.21
CA ARG A 19 26.90 -0.74 -26.54
C ARG A 19 25.95 -1.79 -27.10
N PRO A 20 25.94 -1.98 -28.45
CA PRO A 20 25.12 -3.02 -29.09
C PRO A 20 25.49 -4.41 -28.57
N ILE A 21 24.47 -5.25 -28.33
CA ILE A 21 24.64 -6.67 -28.04
C ILE A 21 25.03 -7.45 -29.31
N ALA A 22 25.41 -8.71 -29.16
CA ALA A 22 25.83 -9.56 -30.29
C ALA A 22 24.78 -9.57 -31.42
N ASN A 23 25.27 -9.59 -32.67
CA ASN A 23 24.45 -9.60 -33.90
C ASN A 23 23.52 -8.40 -34.09
N THR A 24 23.73 -7.30 -33.34
CA THR A 24 23.01 -6.04 -33.45
C THR A 24 23.93 -4.97 -34.00
N ARG A 25 23.45 -4.18 -34.96
CA ARG A 25 24.12 -2.99 -35.46
C ARG A 25 23.33 -1.77 -35.08
N LEU A 26 24.01 -0.73 -34.63
CA LEU A 26 23.39 0.54 -34.26
C LEU A 26 24.05 1.65 -35.04
N TYR A 27 23.24 2.55 -35.58
CA TYR A 27 23.72 3.73 -36.27
C TYR A 27 23.01 4.95 -35.69
N ILE A 28 23.75 6.03 -35.54
CA ILE A 28 23.17 7.34 -35.16
C ILE A 28 23.36 8.22 -36.39
N VAL A 29 22.23 8.69 -36.97
CA VAL A 29 22.21 9.35 -38.26
C VAL A 29 21.47 10.69 -38.22
N ASP A 30 21.80 11.57 -39.17
CA ASP A 30 21.05 12.80 -39.43
C ASP A 30 19.76 12.56 -40.24
N ALA A 31 19.05 13.64 -40.58
CA ALA A 31 17.82 13.57 -41.35
C ALA A 31 18.00 13.05 -42.80
N GLN A 32 19.25 13.03 -43.29
CA GLN A 32 19.63 12.50 -44.60
C GLN A 32 20.19 11.08 -44.53
N LEU A 33 20.02 10.41 -43.38
CA LEU A 33 20.52 9.07 -43.08
C LEU A 33 22.06 8.95 -43.16
N GLN A 34 22.81 10.06 -42.92
CA GLN A 34 24.26 10.02 -42.82
C GLN A 34 24.69 9.86 -41.36
N PRO A 35 25.70 9.00 -41.08
CA PRO A 35 26.23 8.84 -39.73
C PRO A 35 26.74 10.16 -39.16
N VAL A 36 26.33 10.49 -37.94
CA VAL A 36 26.80 11.72 -37.27
C VAL A 36 28.12 11.48 -36.50
N PRO A 37 28.96 12.52 -36.34
CA PRO A 37 30.18 12.41 -35.55
C PRO A 37 29.89 12.08 -34.06
N VAL A 38 30.89 11.54 -33.36
CA VAL A 38 30.84 11.33 -31.91
C VAL A 38 30.51 12.63 -31.18
N GLY A 39 29.55 12.56 -30.26
CA GLY A 39 29.06 13.73 -29.51
C GLY A 39 27.91 14.48 -30.16
N VAL A 40 27.62 14.24 -31.44
CA VAL A 40 26.53 14.89 -32.18
C VAL A 40 25.26 14.02 -32.03
N ALA A 41 24.13 14.68 -31.78
CA ALA A 41 22.84 14.02 -31.65
C ALA A 41 22.24 13.67 -33.02
N GLY A 42 21.67 12.47 -33.14
CA GLY A 42 20.99 11.99 -34.34
C GLY A 42 19.94 10.91 -34.03
N GLU A 43 19.21 10.45 -35.04
CA GLU A 43 18.26 9.35 -34.88
C GLU A 43 18.99 8.01 -34.72
N LEU A 44 18.61 7.24 -33.70
CA LEU A 44 19.13 5.90 -33.47
C LEU A 44 18.41 4.92 -34.41
N LEU A 45 19.17 4.21 -35.25
CA LEU A 45 18.68 3.14 -36.12
C LEU A 45 19.23 1.80 -35.65
N ILE A 46 18.41 0.75 -35.77
CA ILE A 46 18.76 -0.60 -35.37
C ILE A 46 18.78 -1.53 -36.57
N GLY A 47 19.89 -2.25 -36.74
CA GLY A 47 20.08 -3.27 -37.78
C GLY A 47 20.51 -4.63 -37.20
N GLY A 48 20.52 -5.64 -38.05
CA GLY A 48 20.95 -6.99 -37.68
C GLY A 48 19.79 -7.93 -37.32
N THR A 49 20.13 -9.05 -36.69
CA THR A 49 19.19 -10.14 -36.40
C THR A 49 17.96 -9.74 -35.57
N PRO A 50 18.01 -8.74 -34.65
CA PRO A 50 16.85 -8.36 -33.87
C PRO A 50 15.78 -7.57 -34.63
N VAL A 51 16.03 -7.18 -35.88
CA VAL A 51 15.06 -6.38 -36.67
C VAL A 51 13.89 -7.25 -37.14
N GLY A 52 12.69 -6.89 -36.67
CA GLY A 52 11.44 -7.59 -37.02
C GLY A 52 11.05 -7.49 -38.49
N ARG A 53 10.03 -8.25 -38.90
CA ARG A 53 9.52 -8.27 -40.29
C ARG A 53 8.74 -7.01 -40.64
N GLY A 54 8.10 -6.38 -39.67
CA GLY A 54 7.25 -5.22 -39.82
C GLY A 54 6.04 -5.24 -38.90
N TYR A 55 5.15 -4.30 -39.04
CA TYR A 55 3.88 -4.24 -38.32
C TYR A 55 2.83 -5.11 -39.03
N HIS A 56 2.11 -5.93 -38.26
CA HIS A 56 1.13 -6.86 -38.79
C HIS A 56 -0.08 -6.10 -39.38
N GLY A 57 -0.38 -6.33 -40.64
CA GLY A 57 -1.51 -5.69 -41.34
C GLY A 57 -1.28 -4.22 -41.72
N GLU A 58 -0.09 -3.62 -41.44
CA GLU A 58 0.22 -2.20 -41.64
C GLU A 58 1.41 -2.01 -42.61
N PRO A 59 1.20 -2.15 -43.94
CA PRO A 59 2.29 -2.10 -44.93
C PRO A 59 2.92 -0.70 -45.05
N GLU A 60 2.13 0.37 -44.98
CA GLU A 60 2.62 1.74 -45.10
C GLU A 60 3.46 2.14 -43.88
N LEU A 61 3.00 1.82 -42.66
CA LEU A 61 3.74 2.03 -41.46
C LEU A 61 5.04 1.21 -41.44
N THR A 62 4.97 -0.03 -41.91
CA THR A 62 6.15 -0.90 -42.08
C THR A 62 7.17 -0.27 -43.04
N ALA A 63 6.77 0.21 -44.19
CA ALA A 63 7.66 0.85 -45.13
C ALA A 63 8.31 2.12 -44.60
N GLY A 64 7.58 2.89 -43.79
CA GLY A 64 8.12 4.11 -43.15
C GLY A 64 9.11 3.86 -42.05
N LYS A 65 8.97 2.75 -41.31
CA LYS A 65 9.79 2.43 -40.11
C LYS A 65 10.90 1.41 -40.38
N PHE A 66 10.73 0.51 -41.39
CA PHE A 66 11.73 -0.53 -41.72
C PHE A 66 12.29 -0.22 -43.11
N ILE A 67 13.40 0.54 -43.16
CA ILE A 67 14.07 0.99 -44.35
C ILE A 67 15.18 0.04 -44.79
N ALA A 68 15.60 0.07 -46.04
CA ALA A 68 16.82 -0.64 -46.51
C ALA A 68 18.04 -0.16 -45.72
N ASP A 69 18.96 -1.07 -45.40
CA ASP A 69 20.20 -0.73 -44.71
C ASP A 69 21.25 -0.17 -45.68
N PRO A 70 21.49 1.15 -45.75
CA PRO A 70 22.44 1.73 -46.68
C PRO A 70 23.90 1.45 -46.32
N PHE A 71 24.14 0.89 -45.13
CA PHE A 71 25.49 0.58 -44.61
C PHE A 71 25.84 -0.90 -44.77
N SER A 72 24.94 -1.73 -45.36
CA SER A 72 25.13 -3.16 -45.55
C SER A 72 25.31 -3.51 -47.03
N THR A 73 26.18 -4.48 -47.29
CA THR A 73 26.33 -5.09 -48.63
C THR A 73 25.26 -6.13 -48.91
N ASP A 74 24.49 -6.57 -47.93
CA ASP A 74 23.35 -7.47 -48.09
C ASP A 74 22.13 -6.67 -48.58
N PRO A 75 21.60 -6.93 -49.81
CA PRO A 75 20.46 -6.20 -50.35
C PRO A 75 19.16 -6.42 -49.60
N HIS A 76 19.08 -7.43 -48.74
CA HIS A 76 17.92 -7.72 -47.89
C HIS A 76 18.06 -7.17 -46.47
N ALA A 77 19.20 -6.56 -46.11
CA ALA A 77 19.39 -5.96 -44.84
C ALA A 77 18.48 -4.75 -44.62
N ARG A 78 17.90 -4.66 -43.43
CA ARG A 78 17.01 -3.56 -43.07
C ARG A 78 17.40 -2.92 -41.76
N LEU A 79 17.06 -1.64 -41.65
CA LEU A 79 17.15 -0.86 -40.44
C LEU A 79 15.78 -0.50 -39.91
N TYR A 80 15.62 -0.60 -38.62
CA TYR A 80 14.43 -0.10 -37.93
C TYR A 80 14.70 1.32 -37.41
N ARG A 81 13.87 2.25 -37.80
CA ARG A 81 13.88 3.64 -37.35
C ARG A 81 13.20 3.73 -35.98
N THR A 82 13.98 3.92 -34.92
CA THR A 82 13.45 3.92 -33.55
C THR A 82 12.66 5.21 -33.25
N GLY A 83 13.01 6.31 -33.88
CA GLY A 83 12.56 7.65 -33.51
C GLY A 83 13.21 8.16 -32.21
N ASP A 84 14.21 7.48 -31.70
CA ASP A 84 14.98 7.89 -30.52
C ASP A 84 16.12 8.82 -30.94
N LEU A 85 16.30 9.90 -30.21
CA LEU A 85 17.44 10.81 -30.34
C LEU A 85 18.55 10.33 -29.42
N ALA A 86 19.72 10.08 -29.98
CA ALA A 86 20.87 9.56 -29.25
C ALA A 86 22.16 10.19 -29.75
N ARG A 87 23.27 10.00 -29.01
CA ARG A 87 24.62 10.33 -29.47
C ARG A 87 25.65 9.30 -29.00
N TYR A 88 26.70 9.12 -29.79
CA TYR A 88 27.87 8.36 -29.33
C TYR A 88 28.70 9.20 -28.36
N ARG A 89 29.14 8.61 -27.31
CA ARG A 89 30.15 9.16 -26.39
C ARG A 89 31.56 8.84 -26.89
N PRO A 90 32.58 9.58 -26.44
CA PRO A 90 33.97 9.29 -26.82
C PRO A 90 34.44 7.88 -26.46
N ASP A 91 33.86 7.26 -25.44
CA ASP A 91 34.11 5.90 -24.99
C ASP A 91 33.40 4.83 -25.83
N GLY A 92 32.63 5.22 -26.85
CA GLY A 92 31.87 4.35 -27.72
C GLY A 92 30.54 3.86 -27.17
N ASN A 93 30.14 4.30 -25.99
CA ASN A 93 28.80 4.05 -25.47
C ASN A 93 27.78 5.02 -26.07
N ILE A 94 26.50 4.62 -26.04
CA ILE A 94 25.39 5.43 -26.56
C ILE A 94 24.66 6.06 -25.40
N GLU A 95 24.43 7.34 -25.51
CA GLU A 95 23.62 8.16 -24.58
C GLU A 95 22.28 8.49 -25.23
N PHE A 96 21.19 8.16 -24.52
CA PHE A 96 19.83 8.49 -24.97
C PHE A 96 19.49 9.93 -24.59
N LEU A 97 18.99 10.71 -25.54
CA LEU A 97 18.71 12.14 -25.38
C LEU A 97 17.21 12.48 -25.43
N GLY A 98 16.36 11.50 -25.73
CA GLY A 98 14.92 11.69 -25.86
C GLY A 98 14.36 11.12 -27.17
N ARG A 99 13.17 11.59 -27.58
CA ARG A 99 12.50 11.13 -28.80
C ARG A 99 12.30 12.25 -29.81
N ILE A 100 12.35 11.88 -31.08
CA ILE A 100 12.15 12.79 -32.22
C ILE A 100 10.64 12.95 -32.52
N ASP A 101 9.84 11.91 -32.26
CA ASP A 101 8.45 11.77 -32.69
C ASP A 101 7.39 12.13 -31.64
N HIS A 102 7.76 12.90 -30.61
CA HIS A 102 6.86 13.37 -29.54
C HIS A 102 6.09 12.25 -28.78
N GLN A 103 6.45 11.00 -28.97
CA GLN A 103 5.89 9.89 -28.21
C GLN A 103 6.11 10.07 -26.72
N ILE A 104 5.07 9.88 -25.92
CA ILE A 104 5.09 10.12 -24.48
C ILE A 104 5.25 8.78 -23.76
N LYS A 105 6.15 8.76 -22.75
CA LYS A 105 6.16 7.71 -21.73
C LYS A 105 5.58 8.29 -20.45
N LEU A 106 4.42 7.79 -20.05
CA LEU A 106 3.77 8.18 -18.81
C LEU A 106 3.54 6.94 -17.95
N ARG A 107 4.18 6.88 -16.78
CA ARG A 107 4.08 5.75 -15.84
C ARG A 107 4.34 4.39 -16.51
N GLY A 108 5.37 4.32 -17.35
CA GLY A 108 5.76 3.10 -18.08
C GLY A 108 4.93 2.77 -19.31
N LEU A 109 3.81 3.44 -19.54
CA LEU A 109 2.95 3.27 -20.72
C LEU A 109 3.43 4.14 -21.87
N ARG A 110 3.43 3.56 -23.07
CA ARG A 110 3.75 4.25 -24.32
C ARG A 110 2.47 4.86 -24.90
N ILE A 111 2.40 6.18 -24.95
CA ILE A 111 1.23 6.93 -25.39
C ILE A 111 1.57 7.68 -26.68
N GLU A 112 0.72 7.55 -27.66
CA GLU A 112 0.78 8.30 -28.93
C GLU A 112 -0.12 9.54 -28.82
N PRO A 113 0.42 10.75 -28.64
CA PRO A 113 -0.41 11.97 -28.57
C PRO A 113 -1.34 12.14 -29.77
N GLY A 114 -0.85 11.76 -30.95
CA GLY A 114 -1.65 11.82 -32.19
C GLY A 114 -2.92 11.00 -32.18
N GLU A 115 -2.95 9.87 -31.49
CA GLU A 115 -4.15 9.06 -31.33
C GLU A 115 -5.20 9.78 -30.47
N ILE A 116 -4.75 10.43 -29.40
CA ILE A 116 -5.62 11.23 -28.54
C ILE A 116 -6.08 12.49 -29.28
N GLU A 117 -5.20 13.16 -30.02
CA GLU A 117 -5.52 14.34 -30.84
C GLU A 117 -6.53 14.01 -31.92
N ALA A 118 -6.40 12.84 -32.58
CA ALA A 118 -7.38 12.34 -33.56
C ALA A 118 -8.74 12.03 -32.93
N ALA A 119 -8.75 11.41 -31.76
CA ALA A 119 -10.00 11.14 -31.03
C ALA A 119 -10.68 12.45 -30.61
N LEU A 120 -9.92 13.45 -30.14
CA LEU A 120 -10.42 14.78 -29.77
C LEU A 120 -11.03 15.51 -30.98
N THR A 121 -10.32 15.57 -32.09
CA THR A 121 -10.77 16.27 -33.31
C THR A 121 -11.90 15.54 -34.02
N SER A 122 -12.18 14.28 -33.71
CA SER A 122 -13.38 13.57 -34.18
C SER A 122 -14.67 14.04 -33.49
N HIS A 123 -14.59 14.81 -32.42
CA HIS A 123 -15.76 15.38 -31.75
C HIS A 123 -16.22 16.68 -32.41
N PRO A 124 -17.55 16.84 -32.73
CA PRO A 124 -18.06 17.99 -33.50
C PRO A 124 -17.78 19.35 -32.86
N LEU A 125 -17.53 19.43 -31.58
CA LEU A 125 -17.26 20.68 -30.87
C LEU A 125 -15.77 21.07 -30.85
N VAL A 126 -14.86 20.27 -31.45
CA VAL A 126 -13.42 20.49 -31.41
C VAL A 126 -12.89 20.82 -32.81
N ASP A 127 -12.44 22.02 -33.00
CA ASP A 127 -11.86 22.46 -34.29
C ASP A 127 -10.42 21.98 -34.47
N ALA A 128 -9.64 22.02 -33.38
CA ALA A 128 -8.27 21.51 -33.33
C ALA A 128 -7.87 21.13 -31.91
N ALA A 129 -6.96 20.17 -31.78
CA ALA A 129 -6.47 19.70 -30.50
C ALA A 129 -4.95 19.42 -30.53
N VAL A 130 -4.29 19.66 -29.41
CA VAL A 130 -2.87 19.33 -29.18
C VAL A 130 -2.74 18.65 -27.84
N VAL A 131 -1.98 17.56 -27.78
CA VAL A 131 -1.75 16.81 -26.53
C VAL A 131 -0.26 16.78 -26.23
N ALA A 132 0.11 17.07 -24.98
CA ALA A 132 1.49 16.94 -24.52
C ALA A 132 1.55 16.57 -23.03
N LEU A 133 2.73 16.08 -22.63
CA LEU A 133 3.04 15.84 -21.23
C LEU A 133 3.43 17.17 -20.56
N ARG A 134 2.96 17.41 -19.35
CA ARG A 134 3.40 18.49 -18.46
C ARG A 134 3.75 17.95 -17.09
N GLY A 135 4.73 18.59 -16.44
CA GLY A 135 5.30 18.12 -15.18
C GLY A 135 6.45 17.14 -15.38
N VAL A 136 7.13 16.79 -14.30
CA VAL A 136 8.26 15.84 -14.25
C VAL A 136 7.98 14.80 -13.18
N ASP A 137 8.53 13.60 -13.32
CA ASP A 137 8.41 12.48 -12.40
C ASP A 137 6.94 12.16 -12.02
N ASP A 138 6.62 11.98 -10.76
CA ASP A 138 5.27 11.62 -10.28
C ASP A 138 4.21 12.69 -10.55
N GLY A 139 4.62 13.95 -10.84
CA GLY A 139 3.74 15.05 -11.25
C GLY A 139 3.45 15.11 -12.74
N ALA A 140 4.02 14.21 -13.54
CA ALA A 140 3.82 14.18 -14.99
C ALA A 140 2.39 13.80 -15.36
N ARG A 141 1.72 14.61 -16.21
CA ARG A 141 0.33 14.41 -16.63
C ARG A 141 0.09 14.77 -18.10
N LEU A 142 -0.85 14.07 -18.73
CA LEU A 142 -1.33 14.43 -20.07
C LEU A 142 -2.23 15.66 -19.98
N VAL A 143 -1.95 16.64 -20.83
CA VAL A 143 -2.74 17.86 -21.00
C VAL A 143 -3.18 17.97 -22.46
N ALA A 144 -4.46 18.28 -22.68
CA ALA A 144 -5.00 18.59 -24.00
C ALA A 144 -5.32 20.08 -24.10
N TRP A 145 -4.80 20.74 -25.13
CA TRP A 145 -5.22 22.07 -25.53
C TRP A 145 -6.22 21.93 -26.66
N LEU A 146 -7.36 22.62 -26.53
CA LEU A 146 -8.48 22.54 -27.47
C LEU A 146 -8.73 23.91 -28.07
N HIS A 147 -8.90 23.99 -29.38
CA HIS A 147 -9.49 25.11 -30.06
C HIS A 147 -10.95 24.80 -30.38
N SER A 148 -11.86 25.68 -29.98
CA SER A 148 -13.30 25.53 -30.17
C SER A 148 -14.00 26.89 -30.12
N SER A 149 -15.09 27.01 -30.86
CA SER A 149 -16.00 28.16 -30.80
C SER A 149 -17.09 28.04 -29.73
N HIS A 150 -17.12 26.94 -28.98
CA HIS A 150 -18.16 26.62 -27.98
C HIS A 150 -17.72 27.01 -26.55
N PRO A 151 -18.68 27.24 -25.63
CA PRO A 151 -18.35 27.52 -24.21
C PRO A 151 -17.56 26.39 -23.57
N GLU A 152 -16.53 26.75 -22.78
CA GLU A 152 -15.54 25.84 -22.19
C GLU A 152 -16.16 24.73 -21.34
N ALA A 153 -17.12 25.07 -20.47
CA ALA A 153 -17.73 24.11 -19.54
C ALA A 153 -18.49 22.98 -20.26
N GLU A 154 -19.23 23.28 -21.33
CA GLU A 154 -19.98 22.30 -22.11
C GLU A 154 -19.04 21.46 -22.99
N LEU A 155 -17.97 22.08 -23.52
CA LEU A 155 -16.96 21.44 -24.34
C LEU A 155 -16.20 20.36 -23.58
N ILE A 156 -15.68 20.68 -22.39
CA ILE A 156 -14.80 19.78 -21.62
C ILE A 156 -15.57 18.51 -21.20
N GLU A 157 -16.80 18.63 -20.69
CA GLU A 157 -17.61 17.48 -20.30
C GLU A 157 -17.94 16.58 -21.51
N ALA A 158 -18.37 17.17 -22.63
CA ALA A 158 -18.70 16.42 -23.83
C ALA A 158 -17.49 15.66 -24.38
N VAL A 159 -16.33 16.33 -24.44
CA VAL A 159 -15.07 15.76 -24.97
C VAL A 159 -14.55 14.67 -24.05
N ARG A 160 -14.59 14.84 -22.74
CA ARG A 160 -14.17 13.82 -21.78
C ARG A 160 -15.03 12.56 -21.88
N GLY A 161 -16.35 12.71 -21.98
CA GLY A 161 -17.27 11.60 -22.22
C GLY A 161 -16.99 10.86 -23.54
N HIS A 162 -16.68 11.60 -24.61
CA HIS A 162 -16.33 11.04 -25.91
C HIS A 162 -15.02 10.24 -25.89
N LEU A 163 -13.97 10.76 -25.21
CA LEU A 163 -12.70 10.06 -25.08
C LEU A 163 -12.81 8.77 -24.28
N ARG A 164 -13.54 8.77 -23.15
CA ARG A 164 -13.76 7.57 -22.32
C ARG A 164 -14.46 6.43 -23.03
N GLN A 165 -15.22 6.71 -24.09
CA GLN A 165 -15.87 5.68 -24.90
C GLN A 165 -14.94 5.06 -25.96
N ARG A 166 -13.80 5.71 -26.29
CA ARG A 166 -12.95 5.37 -27.43
C ARG A 166 -11.52 5.04 -27.08
N LEU A 167 -11.02 5.58 -25.98
CA LEU A 167 -9.64 5.42 -25.53
C LEU A 167 -9.58 4.79 -24.13
N PRO A 168 -8.54 4.03 -23.83
CA PRO A 168 -8.24 3.57 -22.48
C PRO A 168 -8.07 4.77 -21.52
N ASP A 169 -8.45 4.60 -20.25
CA ASP A 169 -8.44 5.68 -19.26
C ASP A 169 -7.07 6.36 -19.10
N TYR A 170 -5.96 5.60 -19.25
CA TYR A 170 -4.60 6.14 -19.17
C TYR A 170 -4.23 7.09 -20.33
N MET A 171 -4.99 7.08 -21.43
CA MET A 171 -4.84 7.99 -22.58
C MET A 171 -5.75 9.20 -22.49
N VAL A 172 -6.71 9.24 -21.55
CA VAL A 172 -7.58 10.40 -21.38
C VAL A 172 -6.81 11.50 -20.65
N PRO A 173 -6.64 12.70 -21.25
CA PRO A 173 -5.95 13.81 -20.62
C PRO A 173 -6.56 14.18 -19.26
N SER A 174 -5.71 14.40 -18.27
CA SER A 174 -6.14 14.82 -16.93
C SER A 174 -6.53 16.29 -16.86
N ALA A 175 -6.06 17.10 -17.80
CA ALA A 175 -6.39 18.53 -17.89
C ALA A 175 -6.69 18.91 -19.35
N PHE A 176 -7.68 19.79 -19.51
CA PHE A 176 -8.05 20.38 -20.79
C PHE A 176 -7.94 21.90 -20.69
N VAL A 177 -7.36 22.53 -21.71
CA VAL A 177 -7.17 23.99 -21.78
C VAL A 177 -7.78 24.47 -23.09
N VAL A 178 -8.76 25.35 -23.04
CA VAL A 178 -9.33 25.95 -24.23
C VAL A 178 -8.49 27.16 -24.63
N VAL A 179 -8.02 27.17 -25.88
CA VAL A 179 -7.20 28.24 -26.43
C VAL A 179 -7.94 28.94 -27.57
N PRO A 180 -7.79 30.27 -27.70
CA PRO A 180 -8.46 31.03 -28.77
C PRO A 180 -7.91 30.69 -30.16
N ALA A 181 -6.64 30.30 -30.25
CA ALA A 181 -5.97 29.83 -31.46
C ALA A 181 -4.64 29.17 -31.10
N PHE A 182 -4.12 28.33 -32.00
CA PHE A 182 -2.77 27.77 -31.88
C PHE A 182 -1.78 28.68 -32.61
N GLU A 183 -0.71 29.11 -31.93
CA GLU A 183 0.38 29.87 -32.52
C GLU A 183 1.33 28.95 -33.27
N HIS A 184 1.83 29.43 -34.42
CA HIS A 184 2.75 28.69 -35.27
C HIS A 184 4.07 29.45 -35.44
N LEU A 185 5.16 28.71 -35.49
CA LEU A 185 6.48 29.22 -35.82
C LEU A 185 6.54 29.70 -37.28
N PRO A 186 7.51 30.54 -37.69
CA PRO A 186 7.64 30.99 -39.07
C PRO A 186 7.76 29.88 -40.13
N ASN A 187 8.13 28.66 -39.70
CA ASN A 187 8.22 27.46 -40.56
C ASN A 187 6.90 26.68 -40.65
N GLY A 188 5.79 27.22 -40.13
CA GLY A 188 4.47 26.61 -40.15
C GLY A 188 4.23 25.53 -39.09
N LYS A 189 5.20 25.20 -38.26
CA LYS A 189 5.01 24.21 -37.17
C LYS A 189 4.39 24.89 -35.95
N LEU A 190 3.58 24.12 -35.21
CA LEU A 190 3.01 24.57 -33.93
C LEU A 190 4.10 25.00 -32.95
N ASP A 191 3.94 26.16 -32.33
CA ASP A 191 4.80 26.61 -31.25
C ASP A 191 4.36 26.02 -29.90
N ARG A 192 4.85 24.82 -29.58
CA ARG A 192 4.50 24.10 -28.35
C ARG A 192 5.04 24.79 -27.08
N ALA A 193 6.02 25.69 -27.21
CA ALA A 193 6.56 26.41 -26.07
C ALA A 193 5.63 27.54 -25.60
N ARG A 194 4.76 28.02 -26.50
CA ARG A 194 3.76 29.06 -26.20
C ARG A 194 2.37 28.49 -25.80
N LEU A 195 2.22 27.18 -25.73
CA LEU A 195 1.01 26.62 -25.15
C LEU A 195 0.91 27.05 -23.69
N PRO A 196 -0.20 27.67 -23.28
CA PRO A 196 -0.36 28.14 -21.91
C PRO A 196 -0.22 26.98 -20.93
N GLU A 197 0.48 27.22 -19.81
CA GLU A 197 0.51 26.22 -18.76
C GLU A 197 -0.93 25.97 -18.29
N PRO A 198 -1.33 24.68 -18.10
CA PRO A 198 -2.62 24.37 -17.51
C PRO A 198 -2.65 25.05 -16.16
N GLY A 199 -3.48 26.07 -16.03
CA GLY A 199 -3.66 26.77 -14.76
C GLY A 199 -4.08 25.76 -13.70
N ASP A 200 -3.65 25.91 -12.46
CA ASP A 200 -4.10 25.08 -11.33
C ASP A 200 -5.62 25.14 -11.08
N ASN A 201 -6.35 25.87 -11.91
CA ASN A 201 -7.74 26.25 -11.75
C ASN A 201 -8.75 25.51 -12.64
N LEU A 202 -8.34 24.64 -13.56
CA LEU A 202 -9.26 24.21 -14.62
C LEU A 202 -10.26 23.12 -14.23
N ASP A 203 -10.14 22.46 -13.06
CA ASP A 203 -11.13 21.52 -12.54
C ASP A 203 -11.41 21.70 -11.03
N HIS A 204 -10.94 22.79 -10.43
CA HIS A 204 -11.20 23.02 -9.02
C HIS A 204 -12.54 23.73 -8.83
N VAL A 205 -13.59 22.96 -8.60
CA VAL A 205 -14.86 23.50 -8.11
C VAL A 205 -14.72 23.74 -6.61
N ALA A 206 -14.73 25.03 -6.23
CA ALA A 206 -14.69 25.41 -4.82
C ALA A 206 -15.98 25.02 -4.09
N PRO A 207 -15.94 24.84 -2.76
CA PRO A 207 -17.13 24.62 -1.96
C PRO A 207 -18.15 25.74 -2.14
N VAL A 208 -19.40 25.40 -2.42
CA VAL A 208 -20.49 26.37 -2.64
C VAL A 208 -21.27 26.68 -1.36
N ASN A 209 -21.06 25.93 -0.27
CA ASN A 209 -21.71 26.13 1.02
C ASN A 209 -20.80 25.68 2.18
N ALA A 210 -21.23 25.99 3.41
CA ALA A 210 -20.46 25.68 4.62
C ALA A 210 -20.22 24.17 4.82
N LEU A 211 -21.19 23.32 4.46
CA LEU A 211 -21.07 21.86 4.58
C LEU A 211 -20.00 21.33 3.61
N GLU A 212 -20.00 21.76 2.36
CA GLU A 212 -18.97 21.38 1.40
C GLU A 212 -17.58 21.88 1.83
N ALA A 213 -17.48 23.08 2.42
CA ALA A 213 -16.22 23.58 2.95
C ALA A 213 -15.68 22.72 4.09
N GLN A 214 -16.53 22.28 5.02
CA GLN A 214 -16.16 21.38 6.12
C GLN A 214 -15.75 19.99 5.59
N LEU A 215 -16.49 19.43 4.63
CA LEU A 215 -16.12 18.17 3.99
C LEU A 215 -14.79 18.27 3.23
N THR A 216 -14.55 19.40 2.56
CA THR A 216 -13.28 19.65 1.88
C THR A 216 -12.13 19.65 2.87
N ALA A 217 -12.25 20.32 4.01
CA ALA A 217 -11.23 20.34 5.06
C ALA A 217 -10.96 18.93 5.62
N ILE A 218 -12.01 18.13 5.86
CA ILE A 218 -11.88 16.74 6.30
C ILE A 218 -11.11 15.90 5.26
N TRP A 219 -11.44 16.04 3.98
CA TRP A 219 -10.78 15.28 2.92
C TRP A 219 -9.31 15.71 2.73
N GLN A 220 -9.03 17.01 2.80
CA GLN A 220 -7.68 17.56 2.75
C GLN A 220 -6.79 16.98 3.85
N GLU A 221 -7.31 16.94 5.07
CA GLU A 221 -6.60 16.36 6.22
C GLU A 221 -6.34 14.87 6.03
N VAL A 222 -7.37 14.09 5.64
CA VAL A 222 -7.27 12.64 5.52
C VAL A 222 -6.40 12.19 4.34
N LEU A 223 -6.48 12.90 3.21
CA LEU A 223 -5.73 12.57 1.98
C LEU A 223 -4.35 13.25 1.93
N GLY A 224 -4.05 14.18 2.85
CA GLY A 224 -2.79 14.94 2.86
C GLY A 224 -2.64 15.87 1.65
N GLN A 225 -3.74 16.35 1.06
CA GLN A 225 -3.75 17.20 -0.13
C GLN A 225 -4.22 18.61 0.23
N ALA A 226 -3.41 19.63 -0.13
CA ALA A 226 -3.74 21.01 0.19
C ALA A 226 -4.95 21.57 -0.58
N ARG A 227 -5.33 20.95 -1.70
CA ARG A 227 -6.38 21.47 -2.59
C ARG A 227 -7.19 20.33 -3.19
N ILE A 228 -8.50 20.30 -2.96
CA ILE A 228 -9.41 19.26 -3.43
C ILE A 228 -10.64 19.94 -4.07
N SER A 229 -10.98 19.52 -5.31
CA SER A 229 -12.23 19.93 -5.97
C SER A 229 -13.43 19.20 -5.36
N THR A 230 -14.55 19.90 -5.19
CA THR A 230 -15.79 19.30 -4.66
C THR A 230 -16.41 18.25 -5.59
N THR A 231 -15.99 18.22 -6.86
CA THR A 231 -16.43 17.24 -7.86
C THR A 231 -15.45 16.10 -8.08
N ALA A 232 -14.25 16.16 -7.48
CA ALA A 232 -13.25 15.11 -7.60
C ALA A 232 -13.68 13.84 -6.86
N ASN A 233 -13.37 12.67 -7.45
CA ASN A 233 -13.70 11.37 -6.87
C ASN A 233 -12.66 11.01 -5.79
N PHE A 234 -13.14 10.68 -4.60
CA PHE A 234 -12.31 10.30 -3.43
C PHE A 234 -11.26 9.22 -3.73
N PHE A 235 -11.67 8.19 -4.46
CA PHE A 235 -10.79 7.05 -4.76
C PHE A 235 -9.78 7.37 -5.87
N GLU A 236 -10.13 8.28 -6.79
CA GLU A 236 -9.19 8.80 -7.80
C GLU A 236 -8.12 9.71 -7.17
N LEU A 237 -8.45 10.39 -6.08
CA LEU A 237 -7.51 11.19 -5.29
C LEU A 237 -6.58 10.34 -4.39
N GLY A 238 -6.62 9.02 -4.50
CA GLY A 238 -5.80 8.11 -3.69
C GLY A 238 -6.50 7.62 -2.42
N GLY A 239 -7.78 7.89 -2.26
CA GLY A 239 -8.58 7.35 -1.17
C GLY A 239 -8.69 5.83 -1.25
N ASN A 240 -8.61 5.19 -0.10
CA ASN A 240 -8.75 3.74 0.07
C ASN A 240 -9.75 3.42 1.20
N SER A 241 -9.96 2.14 1.51
CA SER A 241 -10.92 1.74 2.54
C SER A 241 -10.60 2.30 3.93
N LEU A 242 -9.32 2.40 4.29
CA LEU A 242 -8.90 2.95 5.58
C LEU A 242 -9.16 4.46 5.66
N SER A 243 -8.77 5.21 4.62
CA SER A 243 -9.02 6.65 4.55
C SER A 243 -10.52 6.97 4.46
N ALA A 244 -11.32 6.10 3.81
CA ALA A 244 -12.78 6.20 3.79
C ALA A 244 -13.38 6.09 5.20
N THR A 245 -12.90 5.14 6.01
CA THR A 245 -13.30 4.98 7.42
C THR A 245 -12.97 6.23 8.23
N LYS A 246 -11.76 6.81 8.05
CA LYS A 246 -11.34 8.05 8.71
C LYS A 246 -12.23 9.24 8.33
N VAL A 247 -12.57 9.39 7.04
CA VAL A 247 -13.48 10.45 6.59
C VAL A 247 -14.85 10.33 7.25
N VAL A 248 -15.43 9.12 7.26
CA VAL A 248 -16.74 8.87 7.89
C VAL A 248 -16.71 9.16 9.39
N ALA A 249 -15.63 8.78 10.07
CA ALA A 249 -15.46 9.04 11.51
C ALA A 249 -15.40 10.55 11.82
N ARG A 250 -14.63 11.32 11.02
CA ARG A 250 -14.58 12.79 11.16
C ARG A 250 -15.90 13.45 10.86
N ILE A 251 -16.62 13.00 9.83
CA ILE A 251 -17.99 13.49 9.51
C ILE A 251 -18.93 13.25 10.70
N ARG A 252 -18.89 12.08 11.32
CA ARG A 252 -19.69 11.79 12.52
C ARG A 252 -19.36 12.70 13.69
N ARG A 253 -18.06 12.92 13.95
CA ARG A 253 -17.59 13.76 15.05
C ARG A 253 -17.89 15.24 14.82
N ASP A 254 -17.52 15.77 13.66
CA ASP A 254 -17.47 17.22 13.40
C ASP A 254 -18.79 17.76 12.86
N LEU A 255 -19.55 16.91 12.17
CA LEU A 255 -20.83 17.30 11.53
C LEU A 255 -22.03 16.64 12.21
N HIS A 256 -21.84 15.78 13.21
CA HIS A 256 -22.89 15.02 13.89
C HIS A 256 -23.83 14.28 12.92
N ALA A 257 -23.33 13.90 11.74
CA ALA A 257 -24.09 13.27 10.70
C ALA A 257 -23.92 11.75 10.71
N LYS A 258 -25.03 11.02 10.64
CA LYS A 258 -25.02 9.56 10.52
C LYS A 258 -24.66 9.18 9.09
N LEU A 259 -23.38 8.91 8.85
CA LEU A 259 -22.91 8.43 7.58
C LEU A 259 -22.34 7.01 7.73
N GLU A 260 -22.70 6.13 6.81
CA GLU A 260 -22.11 4.78 6.69
C GLU A 260 -21.03 4.80 5.61
N ILE A 261 -20.02 3.93 5.73
CA ILE A 261 -18.92 3.83 4.76
C ILE A 261 -19.46 3.63 3.33
N ARG A 262 -20.50 2.80 3.17
CA ARG A 262 -21.15 2.57 1.86
C ARG A 262 -21.65 3.86 1.19
N SER A 263 -22.02 4.88 1.97
CA SER A 263 -22.46 6.15 1.42
C SER A 263 -21.32 6.89 0.70
N LEU A 264 -20.08 6.80 1.19
CA LEU A 264 -18.93 7.38 0.53
C LEU A 264 -18.60 6.64 -0.78
N PHE A 265 -18.77 5.31 -0.82
CA PHE A 265 -18.60 4.54 -2.05
C PHE A 265 -19.70 4.87 -3.09
N ALA A 266 -20.93 5.07 -2.65
CA ALA A 266 -22.04 5.43 -3.54
C ALA A 266 -22.00 6.91 -4.00
N HIS A 267 -21.44 7.78 -3.18
CA HIS A 267 -21.35 9.23 -3.40
C HIS A 267 -19.91 9.71 -3.24
N PRO A 268 -18.99 9.32 -4.15
CA PRO A 268 -17.55 9.49 -3.95
C PRO A 268 -17.02 10.89 -4.25
N THR A 269 -17.87 11.92 -4.28
CA THR A 269 -17.50 13.33 -4.44
C THR A 269 -18.04 14.16 -3.27
N ILE A 270 -17.35 15.25 -2.91
CA ILE A 270 -17.78 16.14 -1.83
C ILE A 270 -19.20 16.67 -2.08
N SER A 271 -19.49 17.14 -3.30
CA SER A 271 -20.80 17.69 -3.63
C SER A 271 -21.93 16.65 -3.59
N SER A 272 -21.69 15.40 -4.00
CA SER A 272 -22.69 14.33 -3.90
C SER A 272 -22.88 13.87 -2.46
N LEU A 273 -21.80 13.82 -1.69
CA LEU A 273 -21.82 13.43 -0.28
C LEU A 273 -22.52 14.48 0.58
N ALA A 274 -22.28 15.78 0.32
CA ALA A 274 -22.95 16.88 1.00
C ALA A 274 -24.48 16.80 0.85
N LYS A 275 -24.97 16.53 -0.36
CA LYS A 275 -26.41 16.32 -0.60
C LYS A 275 -26.95 15.17 0.25
N ARG A 276 -26.22 14.04 0.30
CA ARG A 276 -26.63 12.87 1.07
C ARG A 276 -26.65 13.15 2.58
N ILE A 277 -25.69 13.93 3.10
CA ILE A 277 -25.63 14.31 4.53
C ILE A 277 -26.79 15.20 4.91
N THR A 278 -27.18 16.15 4.06
CA THR A 278 -28.31 17.04 4.32
C THR A 278 -29.62 16.28 4.55
N ASP A 279 -29.78 15.10 3.95
CA ASP A 279 -30.97 14.25 4.09
C ASP A 279 -30.89 13.31 5.32
N THR A 280 -29.80 13.33 6.11
CA THR A 280 -29.64 12.46 7.28
C THR A 280 -30.04 13.16 8.58
N GLN A 281 -30.59 12.37 9.52
CA GLN A 281 -30.84 12.88 10.86
C GLN A 281 -29.55 13.04 11.64
N PRO A 282 -29.40 14.10 12.44
CA PRO A 282 -28.28 14.24 13.35
C PRO A 282 -28.19 13.04 14.31
N ILE A 283 -26.98 12.65 14.64
CA ILE A 283 -26.74 11.62 15.67
C ILE A 283 -26.04 12.23 16.87
N ASP A 284 -26.35 11.67 18.04
CA ASP A 284 -25.60 11.96 19.25
C ASP A 284 -24.28 11.18 19.21
N TYR A 285 -23.18 11.87 18.92
CA TYR A 285 -21.85 11.28 18.93
C TYR A 285 -21.36 11.15 20.37
N ALA A 286 -21.16 9.91 20.83
CA ALA A 286 -20.60 9.64 22.15
C ALA A 286 -19.09 9.46 22.06
N PRO A 287 -18.28 10.51 22.27
CA PRO A 287 -16.83 10.42 22.21
C PRO A 287 -16.28 9.54 23.34
N VAL A 288 -15.06 9.04 23.13
CA VAL A 288 -14.31 8.43 24.22
C VAL A 288 -13.95 9.52 25.23
N THR A 289 -14.37 9.36 26.49
CA THR A 289 -14.10 10.32 27.54
C THR A 289 -13.15 9.73 28.59
N PRO A 290 -12.26 10.56 29.19
CA PRO A 290 -11.37 10.10 30.25
C PRO A 290 -12.15 9.51 31.42
N LEU A 291 -11.71 8.36 31.89
CA LEU A 291 -12.24 7.75 33.12
C LEU A 291 -11.67 8.43 34.35
N PRO A 292 -12.44 8.50 35.46
CA PRO A 292 -11.90 8.93 36.73
C PRO A 292 -10.69 8.10 37.16
N ALA A 293 -9.77 8.70 37.88
CA ALA A 293 -8.62 7.98 38.45
C ALA A 293 -9.09 6.86 39.38
N GLN A 294 -8.64 5.65 39.13
CA GLN A 294 -8.99 4.43 39.87
C GLN A 294 -7.73 3.57 40.03
N ALA A 295 -7.78 2.68 41.04
CA ALA A 295 -6.69 1.73 41.27
C ALA A 295 -6.60 0.68 40.14
N HIS A 296 -7.74 0.31 39.56
CA HIS A 296 -7.85 -0.71 38.54
C HIS A 296 -8.87 -0.30 37.46
N TYR A 297 -8.61 -0.73 36.20
CA TYR A 297 -9.49 -0.51 35.08
C TYR A 297 -9.80 -1.84 34.39
N GLU A 298 -10.94 -1.94 33.74
CA GLU A 298 -11.34 -3.12 32.95
C GLU A 298 -10.40 -3.34 31.77
N LEU A 299 -10.18 -4.61 31.39
CA LEU A 299 -9.51 -4.96 30.16
C LEU A 299 -10.46 -4.72 28.98
N SER A 300 -9.88 -4.34 27.82
CA SER A 300 -10.60 -4.46 26.55
C SER A 300 -10.77 -5.94 26.18
N PRO A 301 -11.70 -6.27 25.24
CA PRO A 301 -11.81 -7.64 24.74
C PRO A 301 -10.49 -8.18 24.14
N ALA A 302 -9.75 -7.35 23.39
CA ALA A 302 -8.43 -7.72 22.86
C ALA A 302 -7.43 -8.05 23.98
N GLN A 303 -7.36 -7.21 25.00
CA GLN A 303 -6.50 -7.48 26.19
C GLN A 303 -6.93 -8.73 26.94
N THR A 304 -8.23 -8.98 27.09
CA THR A 304 -8.74 -10.18 27.75
C THR A 304 -8.30 -11.44 27.02
N ARG A 305 -8.41 -11.43 25.67
CA ARG A 305 -7.94 -12.53 24.82
C ARG A 305 -6.45 -12.78 25.01
N LEU A 306 -5.63 -11.73 24.89
CA LEU A 306 -4.16 -11.82 25.02
C LEU A 306 -3.73 -12.27 26.43
N TRP A 307 -4.44 -11.82 27.46
CA TRP A 307 -4.22 -12.27 28.84
C TRP A 307 -4.52 -13.75 29.04
N VAL A 308 -5.64 -14.25 28.46
CA VAL A 308 -6.00 -15.68 28.52
C VAL A 308 -4.98 -16.53 27.73
N GLN A 309 -4.55 -16.06 26.56
CA GLN A 309 -3.54 -16.76 25.75
C GLN A 309 -2.20 -16.88 26.50
N ASP A 310 -1.75 -15.81 27.13
CA ASP A 310 -0.52 -15.81 27.94
C ASP A 310 -0.57 -16.85 29.07
N ARG A 311 -1.74 -17.01 29.71
CA ARG A 311 -1.93 -17.98 30.78
C ARG A 311 -2.02 -19.44 30.31
N LEU A 312 -2.57 -19.66 29.11
CA LEU A 312 -2.75 -21.01 28.57
C LEU A 312 -1.50 -21.56 27.89
N ASN A 313 -0.70 -20.71 27.28
CA ASN A 313 0.41 -21.09 26.41
C ASN A 313 1.67 -20.27 26.72
N ALA A 314 2.18 -20.35 27.95
CA ALA A 314 3.36 -19.58 28.40
C ALA A 314 4.61 -19.74 27.50
N GLU A 315 4.69 -20.83 26.70
CA GLU A 315 5.78 -21.07 25.74
C GLU A 315 5.44 -20.66 24.29
N GLN A 316 4.18 -20.41 23.97
CA GLN A 316 3.68 -20.15 22.59
C GLN A 316 2.81 -18.89 22.46
N ALA A 317 2.42 -18.27 23.58
CA ALA A 317 1.60 -17.06 23.58
C ALA A 317 2.34 -15.91 22.88
N GLY A 318 1.58 -15.00 22.28
CA GLY A 318 2.08 -13.81 21.58
C GLY A 318 3.17 -13.07 22.34
N GLY A 319 4.38 -13.60 22.24
CA GLY A 319 5.55 -13.19 23.01
C GLY A 319 6.00 -11.78 22.70
N PRO A 320 7.10 -11.33 23.29
CA PRO A 320 7.67 -10.03 23.03
C PRO A 320 7.87 -9.80 21.54
N LEU A 321 7.49 -8.63 21.05
CA LEU A 321 7.66 -8.18 19.67
C LEU A 321 8.80 -7.15 19.63
N PRO A 322 10.05 -7.55 19.33
CA PRO A 322 11.15 -6.62 19.17
C PRO A 322 11.03 -5.91 17.82
N THR A 323 11.17 -4.60 17.82
CA THR A 323 11.36 -3.75 16.65
C THR A 323 12.75 -3.16 16.72
N SER A 324 13.56 -3.32 15.68
CA SER A 324 14.91 -2.75 15.62
C SER A 324 14.94 -1.49 14.78
N LEU A 325 15.55 -0.45 15.35
CA LEU A 325 15.74 0.85 14.72
C LEU A 325 17.22 1.13 14.54
N LEU A 326 17.63 1.50 13.33
CA LEU A 326 18.97 1.97 13.03
C LEU A 326 19.04 3.49 13.18
N PHE A 327 19.96 3.96 14.00
CA PHE A 327 20.28 5.36 14.16
C PHE A 327 21.65 5.64 13.52
N GLU A 328 21.68 6.46 12.48
CA GLU A 328 22.89 6.86 11.79
C GLU A 328 23.15 8.37 11.98
N GLY A 329 24.30 8.71 12.51
CA GLY A 329 24.70 10.05 12.89
C GLY A 329 25.19 10.13 14.33
N VAL A 330 25.62 11.31 14.75
CA VAL A 330 26.06 11.55 16.14
C VAL A 330 24.85 11.58 17.07
N LEU A 331 24.70 10.53 17.86
CA LEU A 331 23.54 10.33 18.74
C LEU A 331 23.80 10.91 20.13
N ASP A 332 22.91 11.79 20.60
CA ASP A 332 22.86 12.21 22.01
C ASP A 332 22.09 11.16 22.81
N VAL A 333 22.83 10.23 23.42
CA VAL A 333 22.26 9.10 24.18
C VAL A 333 21.44 9.59 25.38
N ASP A 334 21.86 10.64 26.06
CA ASP A 334 21.15 11.19 27.23
C ASP A 334 19.81 11.82 26.82
N ALA A 335 19.79 12.53 25.67
CA ALA A 335 18.55 13.04 25.07
C ALA A 335 17.61 11.91 24.66
N LEU A 336 18.13 10.81 24.07
CA LEU A 336 17.35 9.64 23.68
C LEU A 336 16.73 8.94 24.90
N VAL A 337 17.49 8.72 25.94
CA VAL A 337 17.00 8.12 27.20
C VAL A 337 15.88 8.97 27.81
N ARG A 338 16.05 10.29 27.84
CA ARG A 338 15.01 11.22 28.30
C ARG A 338 13.76 11.16 27.38
N ALA A 339 13.95 11.03 26.06
CA ALA A 339 12.85 10.93 25.12
C ALA A 339 12.02 9.65 25.33
N PHE A 340 12.66 8.51 25.53
CA PHE A 340 11.95 7.26 25.86
C PHE A 340 11.22 7.34 27.21
N ARG A 341 11.79 8.01 28.21
CA ARG A 341 11.10 8.26 29.49
C ARG A 341 9.85 9.11 29.25
N ALA A 342 9.96 10.20 28.50
CA ALA A 342 8.81 11.05 28.15
C ALA A 342 7.72 10.29 27.38
N LEU A 343 8.08 9.33 26.51
CA LEU A 343 7.12 8.43 25.88
C LEU A 343 6.35 7.56 26.88
N SER A 344 7.07 6.96 27.85
CA SER A 344 6.44 6.15 28.89
C SER A 344 5.53 6.99 29.81
N GLU A 345 5.88 8.25 30.05
CA GLU A 345 5.03 9.18 30.81
C GLU A 345 3.78 9.57 29.99
N ARG A 346 3.92 9.81 28.69
CA ARG A 346 2.85 10.21 27.76
C ARG A 346 1.82 9.11 27.56
N HIS A 347 2.28 7.88 27.29
CA HIS A 347 1.43 6.72 27.00
C HIS A 347 1.31 5.81 28.21
N GLU A 348 0.21 5.94 28.95
CA GLU A 348 -0.03 5.18 30.19
C GLU A 348 0.05 3.66 29.99
N ILE A 349 -0.33 3.17 28.82
CA ILE A 349 -0.29 1.74 28.48
C ILE A 349 1.12 1.15 28.58
N LEU A 350 2.18 1.93 28.30
CA LEU A 350 3.58 1.47 28.39
C LEU A 350 4.04 1.25 29.84
N ARG A 351 3.33 1.81 30.83
CA ARG A 351 3.55 1.64 32.27
C ARG A 351 2.36 0.95 32.95
N THR A 352 1.58 0.20 32.16
CA THR A 352 0.45 -0.59 32.65
C THR A 352 0.88 -2.04 32.87
N ARG A 353 0.40 -2.66 33.92
CA ARG A 353 0.52 -4.09 34.22
C ARG A 353 -0.87 -4.70 34.37
N PHE A 354 -0.95 -6.02 34.27
CA PHE A 354 -2.20 -6.77 34.24
C PHE A 354 -2.24 -7.72 35.44
N VAL A 355 -3.01 -7.36 36.42
CA VAL A 355 -3.08 -8.08 37.70
C VAL A 355 -4.47 -8.69 37.93
N LEU A 356 -4.60 -9.60 38.87
CA LEU A 356 -5.88 -10.12 39.32
C LEU A 356 -6.43 -9.29 40.47
N ALA A 357 -7.62 -8.71 40.29
CA ALA A 357 -8.41 -8.14 41.38
C ALA A 357 -9.53 -9.17 41.72
N GLY A 358 -9.32 -9.95 42.77
CA GLY A 358 -10.07 -11.17 43.01
C GLY A 358 -9.81 -12.20 41.90
N ASN A 359 -10.85 -12.58 41.16
CA ASN A 359 -10.75 -13.53 40.04
C ASN A 359 -10.83 -12.86 38.64
N GLN A 360 -10.81 -11.52 38.59
CA GLN A 360 -10.91 -10.79 37.34
C GLN A 360 -9.60 -10.14 36.96
N PRO A 361 -9.11 -10.28 35.71
CA PRO A 361 -7.95 -9.53 35.24
C PRO A 361 -8.31 -8.07 35.08
N VAL A 362 -7.42 -7.19 35.51
CA VAL A 362 -7.58 -5.74 35.47
C VAL A 362 -6.30 -5.05 35.04
N GLN A 363 -6.43 -3.87 34.43
CA GLN A 363 -5.32 -2.98 34.16
C GLN A 363 -4.96 -2.18 35.45
N GLN A 364 -3.69 -2.13 35.74
CA GLN A 364 -3.15 -1.25 36.79
C GLN A 364 -2.11 -0.32 36.15
N VAL A 365 -2.44 0.96 36.07
CA VAL A 365 -1.55 2.00 35.57
C VAL A 365 -0.63 2.45 36.69
N LEU A 366 0.67 2.29 36.50
CA LEU A 366 1.66 2.72 37.48
C LEU A 366 1.90 4.24 37.37
N PRO A 367 2.15 4.95 38.48
CA PRO A 367 2.58 6.33 38.44
C PRO A 367 3.88 6.53 37.65
N PRO A 368 4.10 7.70 37.03
CA PRO A 368 5.39 8.04 36.44
C PRO A 368 6.52 7.86 37.47
N GLY A 369 7.59 7.15 37.08
CA GLY A 369 8.74 6.85 37.92
C GLY A 369 8.65 5.56 38.76
N GLU A 370 7.47 4.96 38.93
CA GLU A 370 7.32 3.64 39.57
C GLU A 370 7.42 2.47 38.56
N ALA A 371 7.20 2.74 37.28
CA ALA A 371 7.47 1.76 36.26
C ALA A 371 8.99 1.52 36.13
N ALA A 372 9.40 0.26 36.23
CA ALA A 372 10.80 -0.14 36.06
C ALA A 372 11.27 -0.02 34.61
N PHE A 373 11.10 1.18 34.04
CA PHE A 373 11.51 1.47 32.66
C PHE A 373 12.95 2.00 32.69
N ALA A 374 13.82 1.29 31.95
CA ALA A 374 15.21 1.73 31.75
C ALA A 374 15.60 1.45 30.28
N VAL A 375 16.40 2.33 29.72
CA VAL A 375 17.12 2.08 28.48
C VAL A 375 18.43 1.42 28.83
N GLU A 376 18.59 0.15 28.43
CA GLU A 376 19.86 -0.56 28.61
C GLU A 376 20.79 -0.18 27.46
N VAL A 377 21.98 0.36 27.78
CA VAL A 377 22.98 0.70 26.78
C VAL A 377 24.06 -0.37 26.76
N VAL A 378 24.25 -1.02 25.62
CA VAL A 378 25.25 -2.07 25.39
C VAL A 378 26.29 -1.57 24.40
N ASP A 379 27.56 -1.50 24.82
CA ASP A 379 28.65 -1.09 23.95
C ASP A 379 29.21 -2.30 23.21
N LEU A 380 29.12 -2.30 21.87
CA LEU A 380 29.63 -3.34 21.00
C LEU A 380 30.79 -2.84 20.11
N GLN A 381 31.36 -1.65 20.39
CA GLN A 381 32.39 -1.05 19.54
C GLN A 381 33.65 -1.92 19.41
N ASP A 382 33.99 -2.67 20.46
CA ASP A 382 35.15 -3.53 20.51
C ASP A 382 34.86 -5.00 20.12
N ALA A 383 33.62 -5.33 19.75
CA ALA A 383 33.24 -6.67 19.35
C ALA A 383 33.81 -7.04 17.97
N GLU A 384 34.28 -8.29 17.80
CA GLU A 384 34.81 -8.78 16.51
C GLU A 384 33.76 -8.74 15.39
N ASP A 385 32.52 -9.14 15.70
CA ASP A 385 31.36 -9.09 14.76
C ASP A 385 30.18 -8.40 15.45
N ARG A 386 30.12 -7.08 15.32
CA ARG A 386 29.14 -6.22 15.97
C ARG A 386 27.74 -6.47 15.45
N ASP A 387 27.63 -6.70 14.13
CA ASP A 387 26.34 -6.88 13.48
C ASP A 387 25.73 -8.24 13.84
N ALA A 388 26.50 -9.31 13.82
CA ALA A 388 26.05 -10.62 14.28
C ALA A 388 25.69 -10.62 15.77
N GLN A 389 26.43 -9.90 16.61
CA GLN A 389 26.08 -9.77 18.03
C GLN A 389 24.78 -8.97 18.21
N ALA A 390 24.57 -7.90 17.45
CA ALA A 390 23.32 -7.14 17.49
C ALA A 390 22.11 -8.00 17.10
N MET A 391 22.26 -8.82 16.05
CA MET A 391 21.23 -9.78 15.63
C MET A 391 20.96 -10.84 16.71
N SER A 392 22.01 -11.35 17.35
CA SER A 392 21.89 -12.32 18.44
C SER A 392 21.13 -11.73 19.65
N ILE A 393 21.39 -10.47 19.97
CA ILE A 393 20.68 -9.76 21.04
C ILE A 393 19.21 -9.54 20.63
N HIS A 394 18.93 -9.13 19.38
CA HIS A 394 17.56 -9.01 18.86
C HIS A 394 16.81 -10.35 18.98
N ALA A 395 17.41 -11.44 18.53
CA ALA A 395 16.81 -12.77 18.61
C ALA A 395 16.56 -13.20 20.08
N SER A 396 17.46 -12.87 21.00
CA SER A 396 17.30 -13.16 22.42
C SER A 396 16.17 -12.36 23.08
N GLU A 397 15.96 -11.10 22.65
CA GLU A 397 14.86 -10.26 23.15
C GLU A 397 13.48 -10.83 22.79
N ARG A 398 13.37 -11.47 21.63
CA ARG A 398 12.16 -12.17 21.20
C ARG A 398 11.78 -13.35 22.11
N LEU A 399 12.79 -14.01 22.65
CA LEU A 399 12.60 -15.18 23.52
C LEU A 399 12.52 -14.82 25.01
N ALA A 400 12.91 -13.60 25.37
CA ALA A 400 12.97 -13.16 26.76
C ALA A 400 11.55 -12.93 27.33
N PRO A 401 11.10 -13.69 28.33
CA PRO A 401 9.73 -13.62 28.82
C PRO A 401 9.40 -12.23 29.38
N MET A 402 8.12 -11.86 29.28
CA MET A 402 7.54 -10.68 29.90
C MET A 402 6.40 -11.11 30.83
N ASP A 403 6.52 -10.85 32.11
CA ASP A 403 5.46 -11.14 33.09
C ASP A 403 4.42 -10.01 33.09
N LEU A 404 3.20 -10.33 32.73
CA LEU A 404 2.10 -9.36 32.65
C LEU A 404 1.78 -8.68 33.99
N ALA A 405 2.04 -9.35 35.12
CA ALA A 405 1.72 -8.84 36.47
C ALA A 405 2.81 -7.94 37.07
N THR A 406 4.06 -8.18 36.70
CA THR A 406 5.19 -7.43 37.24
C THR A 406 5.80 -6.45 36.26
N GLY A 407 5.76 -6.76 34.94
CA GLY A 407 6.39 -5.96 33.88
C GLY A 407 7.93 -5.97 33.95
N PRO A 408 8.62 -5.06 33.26
CA PRO A 408 8.08 -4.08 32.29
C PRO A 408 7.60 -4.76 30.98
N LEU A 409 6.50 -4.27 30.42
CA LEU A 409 5.94 -4.75 29.14
C LEU A 409 6.43 -3.95 27.93
N PHE A 410 7.31 -3.00 28.18
CA PHE A 410 8.07 -2.22 27.21
C PHE A 410 9.53 -2.17 27.65
N ARG A 411 10.45 -2.70 26.84
CA ARG A 411 11.89 -2.71 27.08
C ARG A 411 12.62 -2.05 25.93
N VAL A 412 13.72 -1.37 26.23
CA VAL A 412 14.55 -0.71 25.22
C VAL A 412 16.00 -1.06 25.46
N LYS A 413 16.69 -1.57 24.43
CA LYS A 413 18.15 -1.76 24.40
C LYS A 413 18.76 -0.91 23.30
N LEU A 414 19.74 -0.11 23.63
CA LEU A 414 20.53 0.67 22.70
C LEU A 414 21.91 0.03 22.55
N LEU A 415 22.17 -0.53 21.37
CA LEU A 415 23.44 -1.15 21.02
C LEU A 415 24.31 -0.13 20.28
N ARG A 416 25.47 0.20 20.84
CA ARG A 416 26.43 1.11 20.23
C ARG A 416 27.40 0.33 19.35
N LEU A 417 27.27 0.42 18.03
CA LEU A 417 28.14 -0.26 17.07
C LEU A 417 29.35 0.61 16.68
N SER A 418 29.17 1.94 16.67
CA SER A 418 30.23 2.93 16.47
C SER A 418 29.79 4.27 17.05
N GLU A 419 30.62 5.32 16.92
CA GLU A 419 30.24 6.68 17.35
C GLU A 419 29.04 7.27 16.59
N VAL A 420 28.81 6.78 15.35
CA VAL A 420 27.77 7.29 14.44
C VAL A 420 26.74 6.25 14.03
N ARG A 421 26.80 5.05 14.59
CA ARG A 421 25.87 3.96 14.24
C ARG A 421 25.44 3.20 15.49
N HIS A 422 24.13 3.20 15.73
CA HIS A 422 23.51 2.53 16.85
C HIS A 422 22.30 1.72 16.40
N VAL A 423 22.02 0.60 17.06
CA VAL A 423 20.78 -0.17 16.88
C VAL A 423 19.98 -0.08 18.16
N CYS A 424 18.75 0.40 18.08
CA CYS A 424 17.82 0.45 19.20
C CYS A 424 16.77 -0.65 19.05
N ILE A 425 16.74 -1.59 19.99
CA ILE A 425 15.76 -2.67 20.05
C ILE A 425 14.66 -2.27 21.02
N CYS A 426 13.47 -2.01 20.50
CA CYS A 426 12.25 -1.73 21.26
C CYS A 426 11.41 -2.99 21.33
N THR A 427 11.27 -3.59 22.51
CA THR A 427 10.52 -4.83 22.71
C THR A 427 9.24 -4.54 23.49
N MET A 428 8.09 -4.87 22.90
CA MET A 428 6.77 -4.67 23.50
C MET A 428 5.99 -5.97 23.58
N HIS A 429 5.22 -6.16 24.67
CA HIS A 429 4.23 -7.23 24.70
C HIS A 429 2.99 -6.83 23.88
N HIS A 430 2.41 -7.75 23.14
CA HIS A 430 1.25 -7.47 22.29
C HIS A 430 0.02 -6.92 23.05
N ILE A 431 -0.10 -7.24 24.36
CA ILE A 431 -1.19 -6.72 25.21
C ILE A 431 -1.14 -5.19 25.44
N VAL A 432 0.00 -4.56 25.15
CA VAL A 432 0.20 -3.10 25.25
C VAL A 432 0.42 -2.41 23.91
N SER A 433 0.49 -3.15 22.80
CA SER A 433 0.82 -2.59 21.48
C SER A 433 0.21 -3.38 20.33
N ASP A 434 0.17 -2.75 19.17
CA ASP A 434 -0.11 -3.33 17.85
C ASP A 434 0.84 -2.69 16.81
N GLY A 435 0.76 -3.11 15.55
CA GLY A 435 1.62 -2.57 14.48
C GLY A 435 1.50 -1.05 14.30
N TRP A 436 0.29 -0.48 14.47
CA TRP A 436 0.10 0.98 14.42
C TRP A 436 0.79 1.69 15.58
N SER A 437 0.83 1.08 16.75
CA SER A 437 1.47 1.63 17.95
C SER A 437 2.95 1.92 17.73
N THR A 438 3.65 1.08 16.97
CA THR A 438 5.06 1.28 16.61
C THR A 438 5.24 2.58 15.83
N GLU A 439 4.40 2.85 14.85
CA GLU A 439 4.43 4.09 14.06
C GLU A 439 4.18 5.34 14.92
N VAL A 440 3.20 5.27 15.83
CA VAL A 440 2.92 6.36 16.77
C VAL A 440 4.13 6.62 17.68
N LEU A 441 4.73 5.56 18.22
CA LEU A 441 5.90 5.68 19.09
C LEU A 441 7.11 6.25 18.36
N LEU A 442 7.36 5.85 17.11
CA LEU A 442 8.45 6.37 16.30
C LEU A 442 8.26 7.85 15.95
N ASP A 443 7.04 8.24 15.60
CA ASP A 443 6.71 9.64 15.31
C ASP A 443 6.87 10.52 16.56
N ASP A 444 6.33 10.09 17.69
CA ASP A 444 6.46 10.78 18.96
C ASP A 444 7.93 10.83 19.43
N LEU A 445 8.68 9.70 19.34
CA LEU A 445 10.09 9.63 19.70
C LEU A 445 10.94 10.62 18.92
N SER A 446 10.77 10.66 17.58
CA SER A 446 11.55 11.54 16.72
C SER A 446 11.33 13.02 17.06
N LYS A 447 10.09 13.43 17.34
CA LYS A 447 9.74 14.81 17.71
C LYS A 447 10.28 15.19 19.10
N ILE A 448 10.16 14.28 20.08
CA ILE A 448 10.63 14.52 21.43
C ILE A 448 12.16 14.57 21.46
N TYR A 449 12.83 13.63 20.78
CA TYR A 449 14.28 13.57 20.71
C TYR A 449 14.85 14.84 20.04
N ASP A 450 14.29 15.26 18.89
CA ASP A 450 14.71 16.50 18.21
C ASP A 450 14.61 17.72 19.14
N ALA A 451 13.52 17.85 19.89
CA ALA A 451 13.37 18.95 20.85
C ALA A 451 14.43 18.88 21.97
N PHE A 452 14.68 17.67 22.52
CA PHE A 452 15.62 17.51 23.65
C PHE A 452 17.09 17.71 23.25
N VAL A 453 17.49 17.32 22.05
CA VAL A 453 18.81 17.65 21.49
C VAL A 453 18.98 19.17 21.37
N GLN A 454 17.92 19.87 20.98
CA GLN A 454 17.89 21.33 20.89
C GLN A 454 17.65 22.02 22.25
N ARG A 455 17.62 21.26 23.35
CA ARG A 455 17.35 21.73 24.72
C ARG A 455 16.02 22.47 24.86
N ARG A 456 15.01 22.04 24.07
CA ARG A 456 13.61 22.51 24.14
C ARG A 456 12.78 21.52 24.97
N ASP A 457 11.67 22.00 25.50
CA ASP A 457 10.67 21.15 26.16
C ASP A 457 9.98 20.20 25.19
N ASN A 458 9.32 19.17 25.72
CA ASN A 458 8.52 18.24 24.92
C ASN A 458 7.45 19.00 24.13
N PRO A 459 7.47 18.94 22.77
CA PRO A 459 6.56 19.71 21.92
C PRO A 459 5.16 19.08 21.79
N LEU A 460 4.99 17.84 22.25
CA LEU A 460 3.74 17.12 22.04
C LEU A 460 2.68 17.54 23.08
N PRO A 461 1.44 17.84 22.66
CA PRO A 461 0.35 18.13 23.56
C PRO A 461 -0.02 16.88 24.37
N ALA A 462 -0.59 17.06 25.55
CA ALA A 462 -1.12 15.94 26.33
C ALA A 462 -2.18 15.17 25.54
N LEU A 463 -2.21 13.84 25.69
CA LEU A 463 -3.23 13.02 25.06
C LEU A 463 -4.58 13.26 25.76
N PRO A 464 -5.67 13.49 24.99
CA PRO A 464 -6.99 13.74 25.57
C PRO A 464 -7.59 12.52 26.27
N ILE A 465 -7.19 11.32 25.86
CA ILE A 465 -7.60 10.02 26.40
C ILE A 465 -6.42 9.06 26.44
N GLN A 466 -6.57 7.96 27.16
CA GLN A 466 -5.60 6.87 27.26
C GLN A 466 -6.28 5.54 26.90
N TYR A 467 -5.51 4.48 26.66
CA TYR A 467 -6.07 3.17 26.27
C TYR A 467 -7.12 2.63 27.25
N LYS A 468 -6.94 2.81 28.55
CA LYS A 468 -7.93 2.43 29.58
C LYS A 468 -9.31 3.06 29.35
N ASP A 469 -9.32 4.31 28.87
CA ASP A 469 -10.56 5.06 28.59
C ASP A 469 -11.31 4.44 27.41
N TYR A 470 -10.56 4.07 26.36
CA TYR A 470 -11.09 3.32 25.23
C TYR A 470 -11.62 1.95 25.65
N ALA A 471 -10.89 1.19 26.46
CA ALA A 471 -11.31 -0.12 26.93
C ALA A 471 -12.67 -0.05 27.66
N GLY A 472 -12.83 0.91 28.58
CA GLY A 472 -14.09 1.15 29.27
C GLY A 472 -15.21 1.64 28.35
N TRP A 473 -14.91 2.51 27.40
CA TRP A 473 -15.86 2.96 26.38
C TRP A 473 -16.33 1.80 25.50
N LEU A 474 -15.42 0.99 24.96
CA LEU A 474 -15.74 -0.15 24.10
C LEU A 474 -16.59 -1.18 24.83
N ASN A 475 -16.27 -1.51 26.08
CA ASN A 475 -17.06 -2.45 26.87
C ASN A 475 -18.50 -1.97 27.07
N ARG A 476 -18.71 -0.67 27.34
CA ARG A 476 -20.05 -0.07 27.43
C ARG A 476 -20.79 -0.10 26.09
N LEU A 477 -20.10 0.23 24.97
CA LEU A 477 -20.66 0.18 23.63
C LEU A 477 -21.16 -1.24 23.30
N LEU A 478 -20.35 -2.25 23.58
CA LEU A 478 -20.66 -3.65 23.28
C LEU A 478 -21.75 -4.22 24.18
N ALA A 479 -21.96 -3.66 25.35
CA ALA A 479 -23.07 -4.01 26.26
C ALA A 479 -24.38 -3.30 25.92
N GLY A 480 -24.35 -2.31 25.03
CA GLY A 480 -25.49 -1.50 24.62
C GLY A 480 -26.15 -1.96 23.32
N PRO A 481 -27.16 -1.20 22.86
CA PRO A 481 -27.91 -1.52 21.63
C PRO A 481 -27.04 -1.58 20.37
N GLU A 482 -25.97 -0.81 20.31
CA GLU A 482 -25.03 -0.83 19.18
C GLU A 482 -24.26 -2.16 19.11
N GLY A 483 -23.80 -2.66 20.28
CA GLY A 483 -23.17 -3.96 20.38
C GLY A 483 -24.10 -5.11 19.94
N GLU A 484 -25.37 -5.08 20.31
CA GLU A 484 -26.35 -6.07 19.85
C GLU A 484 -26.59 -6.00 18.34
N ARG A 485 -26.65 -4.79 17.75
CA ARG A 485 -26.77 -4.64 16.28
C ARG A 485 -25.57 -5.21 15.53
N MET A 486 -24.34 -4.93 16.02
CA MET A 486 -23.13 -5.51 15.44
C MET A 486 -23.12 -7.02 15.56
N LYS A 487 -23.50 -7.55 16.71
CA LYS A 487 -23.62 -8.99 16.96
C LYS A 487 -24.61 -9.64 15.99
N GLU A 488 -25.82 -9.10 15.85
CA GLU A 488 -26.86 -9.62 14.94
C GLU A 488 -26.37 -9.64 13.49
N TYR A 489 -25.70 -8.56 13.04
CA TYR A 489 -25.06 -8.53 11.71
C TYR A 489 -24.11 -9.73 11.53
N TRP A 490 -23.15 -9.90 12.44
CA TRP A 490 -22.14 -10.95 12.33
C TRP A 490 -22.75 -12.36 12.44
N LEU A 491 -23.74 -12.57 13.33
CA LEU A 491 -24.45 -13.85 13.43
C LEU A 491 -25.22 -14.18 12.16
N THR A 492 -25.84 -13.19 11.54
CA THR A 492 -26.53 -13.36 10.25
C THR A 492 -25.56 -13.73 9.14
N ARG A 493 -24.40 -13.08 9.11
CA ARG A 493 -23.40 -13.25 8.05
C ARG A 493 -22.64 -14.58 8.16
N LEU A 494 -22.29 -14.99 9.38
CA LEU A 494 -21.44 -16.15 9.65
C LEU A 494 -22.24 -17.36 10.18
N GLY A 495 -23.52 -17.23 10.45
CA GLY A 495 -24.39 -18.32 10.85
C GLY A 495 -24.62 -19.37 9.75
N GLY A 496 -25.31 -20.47 10.09
CA GLY A 496 -25.68 -21.52 9.13
C GLY A 496 -24.59 -22.57 8.86
N GLY A 497 -23.61 -22.71 9.76
CA GLY A 497 -22.58 -23.75 9.70
C GLY A 497 -21.42 -23.37 8.79
N LEU A 498 -20.38 -22.79 9.37
CA LEU A 498 -19.10 -22.57 8.69
C LEU A 498 -18.39 -23.91 8.49
N ARG A 499 -17.89 -24.14 7.29
CA ARG A 499 -16.98 -25.25 7.01
C ARG A 499 -15.57 -24.70 6.88
N ALA A 500 -14.66 -25.33 7.58
CA ALA A 500 -13.25 -25.07 7.38
C ALA A 500 -12.85 -25.32 5.91
N LEU A 501 -11.93 -24.56 5.39
CA LEU A 501 -11.42 -24.79 4.05
C LEU A 501 -10.55 -26.06 4.07
N GLU A 502 -10.95 -27.07 3.31
CA GLU A 502 -10.23 -28.34 3.22
C GLU A 502 -9.13 -28.22 2.17
N LEU A 503 -7.95 -27.80 2.61
CA LEU A 503 -6.75 -27.80 1.79
C LEU A 503 -5.87 -28.97 2.25
N PRO A 504 -5.71 -30.01 1.41
CA PRO A 504 -4.81 -31.10 1.76
C PRO A 504 -3.38 -30.59 1.83
N GLY A 505 -2.70 -30.87 2.94
CA GLY A 505 -1.27 -30.67 3.05
C GLY A 505 -0.55 -31.65 2.10
N ASP A 506 0.64 -31.27 1.65
CA ASP A 506 1.47 -32.08 0.76
C ASP A 506 2.65 -32.75 1.50
N LEU A 507 2.75 -32.56 2.81
CA LEU A 507 3.75 -33.24 3.64
C LEU A 507 3.21 -34.61 4.11
N GLU A 508 3.97 -35.66 3.87
CA GLU A 508 3.63 -37.02 4.28
C GLU A 508 3.50 -37.17 5.81
N GLN A 509 4.28 -36.41 6.57
CA GLN A 509 4.22 -36.35 8.03
C GLN A 509 4.12 -34.88 8.45
N PRO A 510 3.02 -34.44 9.05
CA PRO A 510 2.95 -33.10 9.61
C PRO A 510 4.01 -32.89 10.68
N ALA A 511 4.82 -31.85 10.52
CA ALA A 511 5.80 -31.45 11.51
C ALA A 511 5.15 -30.58 12.62
N ALA A 512 5.95 -30.26 13.64
CA ALA A 512 5.52 -29.31 14.66
C ALA A 512 5.08 -27.97 14.02
N PRO A 513 4.09 -27.26 14.60
CA PRO A 513 3.64 -25.97 14.07
C PRO A 513 4.82 -25.02 13.87
N SER A 514 5.01 -24.60 12.64
CA SER A 514 6.02 -23.62 12.28
C SER A 514 5.50 -22.81 11.10
N TRP A 515 5.91 -21.56 10.99
CA TRP A 515 5.51 -20.68 9.90
C TRP A 515 6.74 -20.24 9.12
N LYS A 516 6.59 -20.18 7.80
CA LYS A 516 7.59 -19.63 6.86
C LYS A 516 6.91 -18.64 5.95
N SER A 517 7.68 -17.85 5.23
CA SER A 517 7.17 -16.93 4.23
C SER A 517 7.77 -17.23 2.86
N TRP A 518 6.96 -17.02 1.81
CA TRP A 518 7.38 -17.00 0.42
C TRP A 518 6.96 -15.67 -0.20
N GLN A 519 7.86 -15.01 -0.90
CA GLN A 519 7.61 -13.69 -1.47
C GLN A 519 7.61 -13.73 -3.00
N PHE A 520 6.68 -12.99 -3.61
CA PHE A 520 6.61 -12.74 -5.04
C PHE A 520 6.05 -11.34 -5.30
N GLU A 521 6.13 -10.87 -6.54
CA GLU A 521 5.73 -9.51 -6.89
C GLU A 521 4.82 -9.50 -8.11
N LEU A 522 3.78 -8.67 -8.08
CA LEU A 522 3.06 -8.22 -9.27
C LEU A 522 3.74 -6.95 -9.78
N SER A 523 3.96 -6.89 -11.08
CA SER A 523 4.54 -5.69 -11.72
C SER A 523 3.68 -4.45 -11.50
N ALA A 524 4.27 -3.26 -11.66
CA ALA A 524 3.54 -1.99 -11.61
C ALA A 524 2.36 -1.96 -12.62
N ALA A 525 2.54 -2.56 -13.80
CA ALA A 525 1.50 -2.65 -14.83
C ALA A 525 0.33 -3.53 -14.37
N GLU A 526 0.60 -4.72 -13.83
CA GLU A 526 -0.44 -5.63 -13.31
C GLU A 526 -1.16 -5.03 -12.10
N THR A 527 -0.42 -4.39 -11.19
CA THR A 527 -0.99 -3.71 -10.02
C THR A 527 -1.92 -2.58 -10.42
N THR A 528 -1.48 -1.70 -11.33
CA THR A 528 -2.31 -0.60 -11.86
C THR A 528 -3.53 -1.12 -12.61
N ALA A 529 -3.39 -2.19 -13.39
CA ALA A 529 -4.51 -2.80 -14.11
C ALA A 529 -5.54 -3.42 -13.14
N LEU A 530 -5.07 -4.09 -12.07
CA LEU A 530 -5.94 -4.67 -11.04
C LEU A 530 -6.66 -3.57 -10.25
N GLU A 531 -5.97 -2.49 -9.90
CA GLU A 531 -6.57 -1.32 -9.27
C GLU A 531 -7.63 -0.67 -10.17
N SER A 532 -7.34 -0.51 -11.47
CA SER A 532 -8.26 0.04 -12.46
C SER A 532 -9.49 -0.85 -12.66
N LEU A 533 -9.30 -2.18 -12.67
CA LEU A 533 -10.42 -3.13 -12.67
C LEU A 533 -11.31 -2.93 -11.44
N GLY A 534 -10.71 -2.83 -10.25
CA GLY A 534 -11.43 -2.53 -9.01
C GLY A 534 -12.23 -1.24 -9.13
N LYS A 535 -11.60 -0.13 -9.53
CA LYS A 535 -12.24 1.20 -9.66
C LYS A 535 -13.45 1.20 -10.60
N ARG A 536 -13.38 0.49 -11.75
CA ARG A 536 -14.53 0.35 -12.67
C ARG A 536 -15.75 -0.32 -12.01
N HIS A 537 -15.54 -1.13 -11.00
CA HIS A 537 -16.60 -1.81 -10.25
C HIS A 537 -16.88 -1.18 -8.87
N GLY A 538 -16.36 0.03 -8.61
CA GLY A 538 -16.49 0.72 -7.32
C GLY A 538 -15.80 -0.01 -6.18
N ALA A 539 -14.72 -0.73 -6.47
CA ALA A 539 -13.93 -1.52 -5.54
C ALA A 539 -12.49 -0.99 -5.42
N THR A 540 -11.83 -1.26 -4.31
CA THR A 540 -10.42 -0.92 -4.08
C THR A 540 -9.48 -2.05 -4.55
N LEU A 541 -8.18 -1.79 -4.61
CA LEU A 541 -7.16 -2.81 -4.87
C LEU A 541 -7.27 -3.99 -3.89
N PHE A 542 -7.53 -3.72 -2.59
CA PHE A 542 -7.78 -4.74 -1.58
C PHE A 542 -8.92 -5.68 -1.99
N ILE A 543 -10.05 -5.13 -2.40
CA ILE A 543 -11.25 -5.91 -2.77
C ILE A 543 -10.99 -6.72 -4.04
N ALA A 544 -10.27 -6.15 -5.02
CA ALA A 544 -9.90 -6.84 -6.24
C ALA A 544 -8.96 -8.03 -5.97
N LEU A 545 -7.94 -7.83 -5.15
CA LEU A 545 -7.01 -8.88 -4.72
C LEU A 545 -7.73 -9.96 -3.89
N LEU A 546 -8.59 -9.56 -2.95
CA LEU A 546 -9.42 -10.48 -2.16
C LEU A 546 -10.30 -11.35 -3.05
N SER A 547 -10.88 -10.78 -4.11
CA SER A 547 -11.70 -11.51 -5.08
C SER A 547 -10.89 -12.53 -5.87
N ALA A 548 -9.67 -12.18 -6.29
CA ALA A 548 -8.75 -13.11 -6.96
C ALA A 548 -8.32 -14.26 -6.04
N ILE A 549 -8.01 -13.97 -4.79
CA ILE A 549 -7.68 -14.99 -3.77
C ILE A 549 -8.87 -15.94 -3.54
N LYS A 550 -10.09 -15.41 -3.40
CA LYS A 550 -11.28 -16.26 -3.23
C LYS A 550 -11.54 -17.14 -4.46
N ALA A 551 -11.38 -16.61 -5.67
CA ALA A 551 -11.50 -17.38 -6.90
C ALA A 551 -10.44 -18.49 -6.98
N LEU A 552 -9.20 -18.20 -6.62
CA LEU A 552 -8.11 -19.18 -6.56
C LEU A 552 -8.44 -20.34 -5.60
N PHE A 553 -8.86 -20.02 -4.37
CA PHE A 553 -9.15 -21.08 -3.38
C PHE A 553 -10.40 -21.87 -3.71
N TYR A 554 -11.40 -21.27 -4.35
CA TYR A 554 -12.49 -22.03 -4.95
C TYR A 554 -11.97 -23.03 -6.00
N ARG A 555 -11.10 -22.58 -6.91
CA ARG A 555 -10.54 -23.46 -7.96
C ARG A 555 -9.70 -24.61 -7.40
N ARG A 556 -9.03 -24.40 -6.28
CA ARG A 556 -8.21 -25.41 -5.62
C ARG A 556 -9.00 -26.40 -4.76
N SER A 557 -10.02 -25.93 -4.05
CA SER A 557 -10.75 -26.75 -3.07
C SER A 557 -12.08 -27.29 -3.61
N GLY A 558 -12.67 -26.64 -4.62
CA GLY A 558 -14.04 -26.87 -5.06
C GLY A 558 -15.11 -26.39 -4.07
N GLN A 559 -14.71 -25.81 -2.92
CA GLN A 559 -15.65 -25.29 -1.93
C GLN A 559 -16.16 -23.92 -2.35
N GLU A 560 -17.50 -23.76 -2.35
CA GLU A 560 -18.12 -22.48 -2.74
C GLU A 560 -18.14 -21.45 -1.62
N ASP A 561 -18.03 -21.88 -0.37
CA ASP A 561 -18.10 -21.03 0.82
C ASP A 561 -16.68 -20.70 1.28
N ILE A 562 -16.21 -19.48 0.94
CA ILE A 562 -14.84 -19.05 1.21
C ILE A 562 -14.85 -17.91 2.22
N VAL A 563 -14.18 -18.14 3.36
CA VAL A 563 -13.98 -17.13 4.40
C VAL A 563 -12.52 -16.70 4.42
N VAL A 564 -12.28 -15.40 4.36
CA VAL A 564 -10.94 -14.81 4.45
C VAL A 564 -10.90 -13.84 5.63
N GLY A 565 -9.92 -14.01 6.50
CA GLY A 565 -9.65 -13.08 7.60
C GLY A 565 -8.94 -11.82 7.13
N THR A 566 -9.29 -10.66 7.69
CA THR A 566 -8.56 -9.41 7.45
C THR A 566 -8.49 -8.56 8.71
N PRO A 567 -7.31 -8.04 9.07
CA PRO A 567 -7.19 -7.14 10.20
C PRO A 567 -7.75 -5.75 9.85
N VAL A 568 -8.32 -5.12 10.85
CA VAL A 568 -8.69 -3.70 10.84
C VAL A 568 -8.01 -2.98 11.98
N ALA A 569 -7.60 -1.73 11.75
CA ALA A 569 -6.80 -0.97 12.70
C ALA A 569 -7.50 -0.69 14.04
N GLY A 570 -8.84 -0.71 14.08
CA GLY A 570 -9.62 -0.42 15.29
C GLY A 570 -9.51 1.04 15.75
N ARG A 571 -9.06 1.93 14.87
CA ARG A 571 -8.86 3.36 15.15
C ARG A 571 -9.75 4.24 14.25
N GLU A 572 -11.02 3.88 14.20
CA GLU A 572 -12.02 4.62 13.41
C GLU A 572 -12.30 6.01 14.00
N LEU A 573 -12.07 6.19 15.31
CA LEU A 573 -12.23 7.48 15.98
C LEU A 573 -10.93 8.28 15.90
N PRO A 574 -10.96 9.55 15.49
CA PRO A 574 -9.76 10.38 15.31
C PRO A 574 -8.89 10.49 16.57
N GLU A 575 -9.51 10.52 17.77
CA GLU A 575 -8.80 10.54 19.03
C GLU A 575 -7.96 9.30 19.32
N LEU A 576 -8.18 8.19 18.57
CA LEU A 576 -7.41 6.95 18.71
C LEU A 576 -6.17 6.90 17.81
N GLU A 577 -6.07 7.80 16.82
CA GLU A 577 -4.97 7.77 15.83
C GLU A 577 -3.59 7.96 16.48
N SER A 578 -3.50 8.79 17.52
CA SER A 578 -2.26 9.07 18.27
C SER A 578 -2.08 8.19 19.52
N GLN A 579 -2.88 7.15 19.68
CA GLN A 579 -2.85 6.28 20.85
C GLN A 579 -1.96 5.06 20.62
N VAL A 580 -1.36 4.56 21.69
CA VAL A 580 -0.65 3.28 21.77
C VAL A 580 -1.51 2.26 22.48
N GLY A 581 -1.60 1.05 21.96
CA GLY A 581 -2.36 -0.05 22.55
C GLY A 581 -2.86 -1.08 21.51
N PRO A 582 -3.40 -2.22 21.94
CA PRO A 582 -3.91 -3.29 21.07
C PRO A 582 -5.33 -2.97 20.58
N TYR A 583 -5.44 -2.12 19.56
CA TYR A 583 -6.72 -1.72 18.95
C TYR A 583 -7.17 -2.66 17.83
N LEU A 584 -6.24 -3.43 17.27
CA LEU A 584 -6.47 -4.30 16.12
C LEU A 584 -7.60 -5.30 16.39
N ASN A 585 -8.52 -5.41 15.44
CA ASN A 585 -9.51 -6.48 15.39
C ASN A 585 -9.39 -7.23 14.05
N VAL A 586 -9.91 -8.44 13.96
CA VAL A 586 -9.90 -9.25 12.73
C VAL A 586 -11.33 -9.53 12.30
N LEU A 587 -11.63 -9.24 11.03
CA LEU A 587 -12.95 -9.47 10.43
C LEU A 587 -12.91 -10.74 9.56
N ALA A 588 -14.00 -11.52 9.58
CA ALA A 588 -14.17 -12.70 8.75
C ALA A 588 -15.08 -12.37 7.55
N LEU A 589 -14.47 -12.26 6.36
CA LEU A 589 -15.15 -11.91 5.12
C LEU A 589 -15.62 -13.17 4.39
N ARG A 590 -16.91 -13.54 4.56
CA ARG A 590 -17.53 -14.74 3.98
C ARG A 590 -18.25 -14.43 2.69
N ASP A 591 -17.90 -15.12 1.60
CA ASP A 591 -18.58 -15.03 0.31
C ASP A 591 -18.79 -16.41 -0.29
N ARG A 592 -19.92 -16.58 -0.99
CA ARG A 592 -20.13 -17.72 -1.84
C ARG A 592 -19.53 -17.46 -3.22
N VAL A 593 -18.65 -18.37 -3.66
CA VAL A 593 -17.98 -18.36 -4.95
C VAL A 593 -18.56 -19.47 -5.81
N ALA A 594 -19.42 -19.14 -6.77
CA ALA A 594 -19.99 -20.14 -7.68
C ALA A 594 -19.19 -20.20 -8.98
N GLY A 595 -18.89 -21.42 -9.45
CA GLY A 595 -18.09 -21.62 -10.66
C GLY A 595 -18.69 -21.04 -11.94
N ASP A 596 -20.00 -20.92 -11.99
CA ASP A 596 -20.73 -20.32 -13.13
C ASP A 596 -20.76 -18.78 -13.10
N ASP A 597 -20.44 -18.17 -11.96
CA ASP A 597 -20.35 -16.72 -11.84
C ASP A 597 -19.19 -16.19 -12.70
N ARG A 598 -19.38 -14.98 -13.23
CA ARG A 598 -18.31 -14.19 -13.84
C ARG A 598 -17.47 -13.59 -12.73
N PHE A 599 -16.19 -13.30 -13.01
CA PHE A 599 -15.31 -12.69 -12.03
C PHE A 599 -15.80 -11.30 -11.63
N ASP A 600 -16.30 -10.47 -12.54
CA ASP A 600 -16.86 -9.15 -12.26
C ASP A 600 -18.07 -9.21 -11.30
N THR A 601 -18.87 -10.29 -11.40
CA THR A 601 -19.99 -10.55 -10.48
C THR A 601 -19.48 -10.92 -9.07
N LEU A 602 -18.44 -11.76 -8.99
CA LEU A 602 -17.78 -12.06 -7.71
C LEU A 602 -17.19 -10.80 -7.10
N LEU A 603 -16.47 -9.99 -7.88
CA LEU A 603 -15.86 -8.74 -7.43
C LEU A 603 -16.90 -7.79 -6.81
N THR A 604 -18.06 -7.66 -7.46
CA THR A 604 -19.17 -6.85 -6.94
C THR A 604 -19.69 -7.40 -5.60
N ARG A 605 -19.87 -8.71 -5.47
CA ARG A 605 -20.31 -9.36 -4.23
C ARG A 605 -19.30 -9.17 -3.11
N VAL A 606 -18.03 -9.42 -3.38
CA VAL A 606 -16.94 -9.26 -2.40
C VAL A 606 -16.81 -7.79 -1.95
N ARG A 607 -17.00 -6.84 -2.87
CA ARG A 607 -17.09 -5.41 -2.55
C ARG A 607 -18.19 -5.15 -1.51
N ASP A 608 -19.39 -5.61 -1.79
CA ASP A 608 -20.54 -5.35 -0.92
C ASP A 608 -20.34 -5.99 0.46
N THR A 609 -19.85 -7.24 0.51
CA THR A 609 -19.49 -7.92 1.76
C THR A 609 -18.43 -7.14 2.55
N THR A 610 -17.38 -6.67 1.88
CA THR A 610 -16.29 -5.96 2.53
C THR A 610 -16.75 -4.61 3.11
N ILE A 611 -17.52 -3.83 2.33
CA ILE A 611 -18.05 -2.53 2.76
C ILE A 611 -18.98 -2.69 3.97
N GLU A 612 -19.86 -3.70 3.95
CA GLU A 612 -20.74 -4.00 5.08
C GLU A 612 -19.95 -4.43 6.32
N ALA A 613 -18.97 -5.32 6.18
CA ALA A 613 -18.13 -5.77 7.29
C ALA A 613 -17.37 -4.60 7.93
N PHE A 614 -16.81 -3.69 7.12
CA PHE A 614 -16.12 -2.49 7.58
C PHE A 614 -17.04 -1.46 8.23
N SER A 615 -18.36 -1.61 8.13
CA SER A 615 -19.33 -0.81 8.89
C SER A 615 -19.56 -1.36 10.30
N HIS A 616 -19.03 -2.56 10.62
CA HIS A 616 -19.20 -3.23 11.92
C HIS A 616 -17.83 -3.71 12.49
N PRO A 617 -16.77 -2.87 12.50
CA PRO A 617 -15.41 -3.32 12.74
C PRO A 617 -15.11 -3.60 14.22
N LEU A 618 -15.90 -3.04 15.14
CA LEU A 618 -15.60 -3.05 16.58
C LEU A 618 -16.09 -4.30 17.32
N TYR A 619 -16.87 -5.19 16.66
CA TYR A 619 -17.34 -6.40 17.33
C TYR A 619 -16.18 -7.42 17.41
N PRO A 620 -15.78 -7.82 18.64
CA PRO A 620 -14.58 -8.64 18.81
C PRO A 620 -14.77 -10.07 18.29
N LEU A 621 -13.72 -10.59 17.63
CA LEU A 621 -13.70 -11.94 17.09
C LEU A 621 -14.03 -13.02 18.16
N ASP A 622 -13.49 -12.89 19.36
CA ASP A 622 -13.69 -13.85 20.44
C ASP A 622 -15.15 -13.90 20.92
N ARG A 623 -15.79 -12.74 21.08
CA ARG A 623 -17.22 -12.68 21.40
C ARG A 623 -18.08 -13.26 20.28
N LEU A 624 -17.62 -13.12 19.05
CA LEU A 624 -18.30 -13.70 17.89
C LEU A 624 -18.20 -15.22 17.89
N LEU A 625 -17.05 -15.80 18.19
CA LEU A 625 -16.86 -17.24 18.32
C LEU A 625 -17.78 -17.84 19.40
N ASP A 626 -17.84 -17.18 20.55
CA ASP A 626 -18.71 -17.60 21.66
C ASP A 626 -20.20 -17.52 21.25
N ALA A 627 -20.60 -16.46 20.57
CA ALA A 627 -21.97 -16.26 20.09
C ALA A 627 -22.38 -17.25 18.97
N LEU A 628 -21.42 -17.67 18.14
CA LEU A 628 -21.62 -18.72 17.11
C LEU A 628 -21.51 -20.14 17.68
N HIS A 629 -21.17 -20.30 18.96
CA HIS A 629 -20.91 -21.59 19.61
C HIS A 629 -19.85 -22.44 18.90
N ILE A 630 -18.83 -21.79 18.33
CA ILE A 630 -17.75 -22.46 17.60
C ILE A 630 -16.69 -22.93 18.59
N LYS A 631 -16.38 -24.23 18.55
CA LYS A 631 -15.33 -24.81 19.37
C LYS A 631 -13.95 -24.37 18.86
N ARG A 632 -13.13 -23.86 19.76
CA ARG A 632 -11.73 -23.55 19.47
C ARG A 632 -10.92 -24.84 19.33
N VAL A 633 -10.12 -24.92 18.30
CA VAL A 633 -9.17 -26.01 18.06
C VAL A 633 -7.76 -25.44 18.22
N ALA A 634 -6.93 -26.08 19.03
CA ALA A 634 -5.56 -25.63 19.24
C ALA A 634 -4.81 -25.58 17.90
N GLY A 635 -4.10 -24.50 17.65
CA GLY A 635 -3.27 -24.31 16.46
C GLY A 635 -4.03 -24.05 15.15
N ARG A 636 -5.35 -23.80 15.19
CA ARG A 636 -6.13 -23.44 13.99
C ARG A 636 -7.14 -22.34 14.31
N ASN A 637 -7.23 -21.36 13.39
CA ASN A 637 -8.28 -20.34 13.47
C ASN A 637 -9.64 -21.02 13.18
N PRO A 638 -10.65 -20.83 14.05
CA PRO A 638 -11.91 -21.55 13.91
C PRO A 638 -12.86 -20.97 12.84
N LEU A 639 -12.58 -19.78 12.30
CA LEU A 639 -13.44 -19.10 11.30
C LEU A 639 -12.87 -19.13 9.89
N PHE A 640 -11.55 -19.09 9.74
CA PHE A 640 -10.91 -19.00 8.43
C PHE A 640 -9.49 -19.60 8.45
N ASP A 641 -9.09 -20.16 7.33
CA ASP A 641 -7.77 -20.73 7.11
C ASP A 641 -6.88 -19.84 6.23
N ILE A 642 -7.45 -18.76 5.72
CA ILE A 642 -6.78 -17.79 4.84
C ILE A 642 -6.95 -16.39 5.41
N GLY A 643 -5.87 -15.61 5.39
CA GLY A 643 -5.89 -14.19 5.71
C GLY A 643 -5.34 -13.33 4.58
N LEU A 644 -5.77 -12.07 4.54
CA LEU A 644 -5.25 -11.03 3.65
C LEU A 644 -5.07 -9.73 4.41
N THR A 645 -3.87 -9.18 4.32
CA THR A 645 -3.55 -7.81 4.76
C THR A 645 -3.02 -7.03 3.57
N LEU A 646 -3.60 -5.86 3.28
CA LEU A 646 -3.00 -4.88 2.39
C LEU A 646 -2.44 -3.74 3.23
N GLN A 647 -1.13 -3.62 3.26
CA GLN A 647 -0.44 -2.58 4.01
C GLN A 647 -0.51 -1.26 3.25
N ASN A 648 -1.57 -0.48 3.50
CA ASN A 648 -1.78 0.84 2.90
C ASN A 648 -1.08 1.97 3.67
N GLN A 649 -0.42 1.66 4.77
CA GLN A 649 0.40 2.61 5.49
C GLN A 649 1.72 2.75 4.74
N ARG A 650 2.29 3.94 4.77
CA ARG A 650 3.64 4.21 4.27
C ARG A 650 4.66 3.44 5.13
N GLN A 651 4.78 2.14 4.89
CA GLN A 651 5.96 1.34 5.24
C GLN A 651 6.99 1.43 4.09
N GLY A 652 7.18 2.57 3.52
CA GLY A 652 8.45 2.87 2.93
C GLY A 652 9.33 3.31 4.08
N ALA A 653 10.58 2.91 4.11
CA ALA A 653 11.58 3.51 4.96
C ALA A 653 11.57 5.03 4.69
N VAL A 654 10.63 5.74 5.33
CA VAL A 654 10.70 7.18 5.40
C VAL A 654 11.83 7.38 6.37
N ASP A 655 13.02 7.64 5.79
CA ASP A 655 14.13 8.11 6.57
C ASP A 655 13.63 9.25 7.44
N ARG A 656 13.41 8.95 8.70
CA ARG A 656 13.05 9.98 9.66
C ARG A 656 14.32 10.63 10.12
N TYR A 657 14.33 11.93 10.09
CA TYR A 657 15.46 12.70 10.60
C TYR A 657 15.04 13.38 11.88
N ALA A 658 15.80 13.17 12.95
CA ALA A 658 15.71 13.91 14.18
C ALA A 658 17.03 14.66 14.36
N GLY A 659 17.03 15.95 14.04
CA GLY A 659 18.24 16.72 13.88
C GLY A 659 19.14 16.18 12.76
N GLN A 660 20.37 15.75 13.11
CA GLN A 660 21.34 15.16 12.17
C GLN A 660 21.35 13.62 12.20
N VAL A 661 20.47 13.00 12.96
CA VAL A 661 20.40 11.55 13.08
C VAL A 661 19.30 11.01 12.17
N ARG A 662 19.68 10.12 11.27
CA ARG A 662 18.75 9.33 10.46
C ARG A 662 18.22 8.17 11.30
N ILE A 663 16.91 7.97 11.32
CA ILE A 663 16.26 6.85 11.99
C ILE A 663 15.58 6.00 10.90
N ALA A 664 16.01 4.76 10.75
CA ALA A 664 15.43 3.79 9.85
C ALA A 664 14.99 2.55 10.62
N GLU A 665 13.89 1.93 10.22
CA GLU A 665 13.50 0.63 10.75
C GLU A 665 14.34 -0.45 10.05
N LEU A 666 14.96 -1.33 10.83
CA LEU A 666 15.64 -2.51 10.28
C LEU A 666 14.57 -3.56 9.98
N PRO A 667 14.54 -4.10 8.74
CA PRO A 667 13.60 -5.15 8.39
C PRO A 667 13.81 -6.37 9.31
N ASP A 668 12.74 -6.83 9.94
CA ASP A 668 12.77 -8.11 10.64
C ASP A 668 12.76 -9.23 9.58
N HIS A 669 13.93 -9.80 9.30
CA HIS A 669 14.08 -10.90 8.34
C HIS A 669 13.47 -12.21 8.85
N ASP A 670 13.15 -12.29 10.13
CA ASP A 670 12.46 -13.43 10.74
C ASP A 670 10.93 -13.24 10.72
N LEU A 671 10.34 -12.99 9.54
CA LEU A 671 8.90 -13.14 9.30
C LEU A 671 8.39 -14.58 9.60
N GLN A 672 9.21 -15.42 10.21
CA GLN A 672 8.88 -16.78 10.62
C GLN A 672 7.80 -16.85 11.71
N ARG A 673 7.39 -15.71 12.28
CA ARG A 673 6.17 -15.61 13.07
C ARG A 673 5.15 -14.74 12.35
N ALA A 674 4.31 -15.41 11.56
CA ALA A 674 2.92 -14.97 11.50
C ALA A 674 2.46 -14.86 12.95
N ASP A 675 1.77 -13.77 13.26
CA ASP A 675 1.09 -13.62 14.54
C ASP A 675 0.41 -14.97 14.87
N PRO A 676 0.77 -15.68 15.95
CA PRO A 676 0.17 -16.99 16.27
C PRO A 676 -1.35 -16.89 16.40
N GLU A 677 -1.89 -15.67 16.58
CA GLU A 677 -3.33 -15.42 16.57
C GLU A 677 -3.99 -15.75 15.25
N ALA A 678 -3.26 -15.71 14.16
CA ALA A 678 -3.82 -16.08 12.88
C ALA A 678 -4.02 -17.61 12.79
N ALA A 679 -3.17 -18.44 13.39
CA ALA A 679 -3.22 -19.91 13.31
C ALA A 679 -3.85 -20.45 12.01
N THR A 680 -3.54 -19.71 10.90
CA THR A 680 -4.12 -19.91 9.58
C THR A 680 -3.19 -20.74 8.73
N ASP A 681 -3.72 -21.39 7.71
CA ASP A 681 -2.91 -22.14 6.76
C ASP A 681 -2.08 -21.21 5.88
N PHE A 682 -2.69 -20.07 5.43
CA PHE A 682 -2.04 -19.07 4.59
C PHE A 682 -2.43 -17.66 4.99
N TRP A 683 -1.44 -16.76 5.03
CA TRP A 683 -1.68 -15.33 5.22
C TRP A 683 -0.95 -14.53 4.13
N PHE A 684 -1.71 -13.79 3.34
CA PHE A 684 -1.19 -12.93 2.28
C PHE A 684 -0.95 -11.52 2.84
N LEU A 685 0.30 -11.10 2.85
CA LEU A 685 0.72 -9.75 3.18
C LEU A 685 1.06 -9.03 1.88
N ALA A 686 0.22 -8.11 1.45
CA ALA A 686 0.43 -7.34 0.24
C ALA A 686 0.89 -5.91 0.57
N GLU A 687 1.99 -5.48 -0.02
CA GLU A 687 2.63 -4.19 0.21
C GLU A 687 2.82 -3.46 -1.12
N PRO A 688 2.16 -2.32 -1.35
CA PRO A 688 2.41 -1.49 -2.52
C PRO A 688 3.83 -0.90 -2.50
N ARG A 689 4.57 -1.07 -3.59
CA ARG A 689 5.91 -0.52 -3.82
C ARG A 689 5.96 0.28 -5.11
N ALA A 690 7.05 1.03 -5.32
CA ALA A 690 7.24 1.79 -6.56
C ALA A 690 7.24 0.88 -7.81
N GLU A 691 7.79 -0.33 -7.68
CA GLU A 691 7.90 -1.32 -8.74
C GLU A 691 6.63 -2.18 -8.93
N GLY A 692 5.62 -2.07 -8.04
CA GLY A 692 4.40 -2.85 -8.10
C GLY A 692 3.83 -3.24 -6.74
N LEU A 693 3.34 -4.47 -6.60
CA LEU A 693 2.80 -5.00 -5.36
C LEU A 693 3.61 -6.21 -4.90
N ALA A 694 4.37 -6.05 -3.81
CA ALA A 694 5.04 -7.17 -3.15
C ALA A 694 4.02 -7.97 -2.34
N ILE A 695 4.01 -9.29 -2.49
CA ILE A 695 3.12 -10.19 -1.76
C ILE A 695 3.94 -11.26 -1.06
N SER A 696 3.88 -11.27 0.26
CA SER A 696 4.45 -12.32 1.09
C SER A 696 3.36 -13.28 1.55
N VAL A 697 3.50 -14.56 1.24
CA VAL A 697 2.60 -15.61 1.72
C VAL A 697 3.24 -16.26 2.93
N VAL A 698 2.74 -15.94 4.10
CA VAL A 698 3.10 -16.63 5.34
C VAL A 698 2.26 -17.91 5.42
N TYR A 699 2.88 -19.05 5.66
CA TYR A 699 2.21 -20.34 5.58
C TYR A 699 2.64 -21.31 6.69
N HIS A 700 1.75 -22.24 7.01
CA HIS A 700 2.00 -23.29 8.00
C HIS A 700 2.95 -24.34 7.44
N ALA A 701 4.26 -24.17 7.67
CA ALA A 701 5.32 -25.02 7.10
C ALA A 701 5.32 -26.47 7.68
N GLY A 702 4.59 -26.71 8.77
CA GLY A 702 4.34 -28.07 9.27
C GLY A 702 3.30 -28.86 8.45
N ARG A 703 2.57 -28.22 7.54
CA ARG A 703 1.53 -28.83 6.69
C ARG A 703 1.81 -28.72 5.20
N PHE A 704 2.47 -27.63 4.79
CA PHE A 704 2.65 -27.27 3.38
C PHE A 704 4.12 -27.08 3.06
N SER A 705 4.56 -27.65 1.91
CA SER A 705 5.91 -27.44 1.41
C SER A 705 6.07 -26.05 0.75
N GLU A 706 7.29 -25.59 0.67
CA GLU A 706 7.63 -24.37 -0.05
C GLU A 706 7.26 -24.47 -1.55
N ALA A 707 7.44 -25.64 -2.16
CA ALA A 707 7.08 -25.89 -3.56
C ALA A 707 5.57 -25.71 -3.81
N LEU A 708 4.72 -26.15 -2.87
CA LEU A 708 3.27 -25.93 -2.97
C LEU A 708 2.94 -24.43 -2.89
N VAL A 709 3.58 -23.70 -1.99
CA VAL A 709 3.35 -22.26 -1.81
C VAL A 709 3.83 -21.46 -3.03
N GLN A 710 4.97 -21.84 -3.60
CA GLN A 710 5.44 -21.29 -4.88
C GLN A 710 4.44 -21.56 -6.01
N GLY A 711 3.88 -22.76 -6.08
CA GLY A 711 2.80 -23.10 -7.00
C GLY A 711 1.57 -22.22 -6.80
N LEU A 712 1.16 -22.00 -5.55
CA LEU A 712 0.03 -21.12 -5.18
C LEU A 712 0.26 -19.66 -5.62
N ALA A 713 1.47 -19.14 -5.45
CA ALA A 713 1.84 -17.80 -5.90
C ALA A 713 1.74 -17.66 -7.43
N ASN A 714 2.24 -18.67 -8.16
CA ASN A 714 2.15 -18.73 -9.62
C ASN A 714 0.69 -18.78 -10.11
N GLU A 715 -0.13 -19.57 -9.46
CA GLU A 715 -1.56 -19.69 -9.76
C GLU A 715 -2.31 -18.38 -9.50
N LEU A 716 -2.02 -17.68 -8.39
CA LEU A 716 -2.61 -16.37 -8.11
C LEU A 716 -2.24 -15.35 -9.21
N THR A 717 -0.98 -15.32 -9.63
CA THR A 717 -0.52 -14.45 -10.72
C THR A 717 -1.23 -14.80 -12.03
N SER A 718 -1.43 -16.10 -12.32
CA SER A 718 -2.18 -16.55 -13.50
C SER A 718 -3.64 -16.11 -13.45
N VAL A 719 -4.32 -16.33 -12.31
CA VAL A 719 -5.71 -15.88 -12.11
C VAL A 719 -5.82 -14.37 -12.32
N ILE A 720 -4.91 -13.57 -11.75
CA ILE A 720 -4.88 -12.12 -11.94
C ILE A 720 -4.71 -11.78 -13.43
N GLY A 721 -3.76 -12.40 -14.12
CA GLY A 721 -3.55 -12.17 -15.56
C GLY A 721 -4.79 -12.49 -16.43
N GLU A 722 -5.50 -13.57 -16.12
CA GLU A 722 -6.71 -13.96 -16.85
C GLU A 722 -7.88 -13.01 -16.60
N VAL A 723 -8.12 -12.60 -15.36
CA VAL A 723 -9.20 -11.66 -15.05
C VAL A 723 -8.91 -10.24 -15.52
N LEU A 724 -7.65 -9.86 -15.69
CA LEU A 724 -7.26 -8.61 -16.31
C LEU A 724 -7.51 -8.63 -17.83
N ALA A 725 -7.28 -9.78 -18.47
CA ALA A 725 -7.55 -9.97 -19.91
C ALA A 725 -9.05 -10.03 -20.21
N ASP A 726 -9.84 -10.74 -19.36
CA ASP A 726 -11.29 -10.84 -19.48
C ASP A 726 -11.96 -10.85 -18.10
N PRO A 727 -12.42 -9.70 -17.60
CA PRO A 727 -13.17 -9.62 -16.33
C PRO A 727 -14.47 -10.42 -16.32
N GLY A 728 -14.99 -10.75 -17.52
CA GLY A 728 -16.19 -11.56 -17.70
C GLY A 728 -15.94 -13.07 -17.65
N VAL A 729 -14.70 -13.51 -17.49
CA VAL A 729 -14.36 -14.94 -17.43
C VAL A 729 -15.16 -15.65 -16.33
N ARG A 730 -15.68 -16.84 -16.62
CA ARG A 730 -16.34 -17.66 -15.58
C ARG A 730 -15.29 -18.24 -14.65
N ILE A 731 -15.57 -18.23 -13.34
CA ILE A 731 -14.62 -18.65 -12.31
C ILE A 731 -14.17 -20.10 -12.53
N ARG A 732 -15.07 -21.00 -12.95
CA ARG A 732 -14.71 -22.39 -13.28
C ARG A 732 -13.73 -22.53 -14.45
N ASN A 733 -13.67 -21.54 -15.35
CA ASN A 733 -12.82 -21.55 -16.53
C ASN A 733 -11.43 -20.95 -16.26
N LEU A 734 -11.21 -20.33 -15.10
CA LEU A 734 -9.90 -19.85 -14.72
C LEU A 734 -8.91 -21.00 -14.74
N THR A 735 -7.84 -20.88 -15.50
CA THR A 735 -6.80 -21.90 -15.56
C THR A 735 -5.80 -21.63 -14.43
N LEU A 736 -5.45 -22.67 -13.68
CA LEU A 736 -4.35 -22.60 -12.71
C LEU A 736 -3.03 -22.92 -13.43
N GLY A 737 -2.84 -22.31 -14.62
CA GLY A 737 -1.80 -22.67 -15.54
C GLY A 737 -0.40 -22.31 -15.05
N GLN A 738 0.56 -23.18 -15.38
CA GLN A 738 1.99 -22.88 -15.29
C GLN A 738 2.36 -21.78 -16.29
N ARG A 739 2.22 -20.50 -15.94
CA ARG A 739 3.11 -19.50 -16.51
C ARG A 739 4.48 -19.81 -15.89
N ALA A 740 5.40 -20.30 -16.70
CA ALA A 740 6.80 -20.31 -16.32
C ALA A 740 7.17 -18.89 -15.91
N LEU A 741 7.27 -18.67 -14.61
CA LEU A 741 7.86 -17.45 -14.09
C LEU A 741 9.34 -17.52 -14.50
N HIS A 742 9.75 -16.66 -15.43
CA HIS A 742 11.09 -16.11 -15.44
C HIS A 742 11.23 -15.09 -14.29
N ALA A 743 10.81 -15.47 -13.11
CA ALA A 743 11.31 -14.93 -11.88
C ALA A 743 12.48 -15.83 -11.52
N GLU A 744 13.70 -15.44 -11.88
CA GLU A 744 14.84 -15.83 -11.06
C GLU A 744 14.42 -15.56 -9.62
N ALA A 745 14.33 -16.65 -8.84
CA ALA A 745 14.22 -16.55 -7.40
C ALA A 745 15.43 -15.73 -6.94
N ARG A 746 15.24 -14.43 -6.80
CA ARG A 746 16.09 -13.63 -5.95
C ARG A 746 15.75 -14.09 -4.54
N GLN A 747 16.37 -15.20 -4.11
CA GLN A 747 16.69 -15.30 -2.70
C GLN A 747 17.31 -13.94 -2.37
N PRO A 748 16.83 -13.23 -1.37
CA PRO A 748 17.59 -12.13 -0.84
C PRO A 748 18.84 -12.76 -0.23
N THR A 749 19.87 -12.97 -1.02
CA THR A 749 21.24 -12.95 -0.56
C THR A 749 21.45 -11.51 -0.14
N VAL A 750 20.97 -11.20 1.07
CA VAL A 750 21.44 -10.04 1.79
C VAL A 750 22.90 -10.35 2.05
N GLU A 751 23.78 -9.79 1.22
CA GLU A 751 25.13 -9.59 1.66
C GLU A 751 25.04 -8.86 3.00
N LEU A 752 25.62 -9.46 4.03
CA LEU A 752 25.76 -8.95 5.39
C LEU A 752 26.43 -7.55 5.50
N SER A 753 26.57 -6.84 4.39
CA SER A 753 27.07 -5.48 4.31
C SER A 753 26.00 -4.40 4.53
N ALA A 754 24.74 -4.78 4.84
CA ALA A 754 23.64 -3.84 5.05
C ALA A 754 23.22 -3.74 6.53
N PHE A 755 24.04 -4.25 7.46
CA PHE A 755 23.95 -3.90 8.88
C PHE A 755 24.89 -2.77 9.23
#